data_1bd056896c831e797efaf35ed7888616
#
_entry.id   1bd056896c831e797efaf35ed7888616
#
_cell.length_a   1.000
_cell.length_b   1.000
_cell.length_c   1.000
_cell.angle_alpha   90.00
_cell.angle_beta   90.00
_cell.angle_gamma   90.00
#
_symmetry.space_group_name_H-M   'P 1'
#
loop_
_entity.id
_entity.type
_entity.pdbx_description
1 polymer ?
#
loop_
_entity_poly.entity_id
_entity_poly.type
_entity_poly.pdbx_seq_one_letter_code
_entity_poly.pdbx_strand_id
1 'polypeptide(L)'
;MISLEGLLEKLEKATQTPSGGWKACCPSHEDENPSLTVAVGKDGKILMNCKAGCGFGQVVEALGMKPGDFFPETSSQQRRKTIVQTYDYTDQAGTLLFQKVRFKPKDFSWRKQTESGEWVWGKGSPDVLYNLPALLEMSRDHDTCYLVEGEKDADAAMAAGVPGTSPSLLNLDTLEPLKVFDLVVIVADRDEKGKAVAQKSSELLLKHGVLSKIVYAKVEDPKADLTDHLDAGFTMEELVPEDEVDIDQRFQVPVANASEGLYGIWIARRFANLSHGRLEFSTDVAGDIGWLGWNGRTWAPDANASHEVALDLSRELRSEAAIAGTSEKKQDEIYRASSKCSSIGSGVNGLRTLASEIMRKGAEDFDCEPHLLNVENGVVDLRTGELRRAHPSQRFTTYAPVPFTDADPEGGDWGKFVKTIIPDESLRRYVQRSIGYMATGLAHEQVFFIWLGSGANGKSVLSHCLSQCLGDRFLMSTQFSVFTTAVNLESKTREFGRLRGARMVVASEPKVGAQFDTAALKEVTGGESILGRHLFCNAFTYRPTWTPTFMCNNLPKVSETDHGTWRRIRAIPFRVQIPEAVQDRELSSRIIGNDLPSVLAWIVAGAISYFKDGLGSCPAVEELTSDYRASEDVIGGWIDEQCSVGSGSTPVKELWESFVKWADTEGHGRFIKQMNSARFSRDLGRRGYPASKIGGIRVRQGIQTKTEMPEYPF
;
A
#
# COMPACT_ATOMS: atom_id res chain seq x y z
N MET A 1 -45.49 -29.32 17.99
CA MET A 1 -45.54 -27.88 17.68
C MET A 1 -46.70 -27.23 18.43
N ILE A 2 -46.51 -26.08 19.09
CA ILE A 2 -47.59 -25.28 19.67
C ILE A 2 -48.47 -24.69 18.55
N SER A 3 -49.78 -24.62 18.73
CA SER A 3 -50.63 -23.84 17.83
C SER A 3 -50.47 -22.34 18.07
N LEU A 4 -50.73 -21.53 17.04
CA LEU A 4 -50.69 -20.06 17.21
C LEU A 4 -51.60 -19.61 18.35
N GLU A 5 -52.79 -20.18 18.43
CA GLU A 5 -53.80 -19.91 19.48
C GLU A 5 -53.24 -20.25 20.87
N GLY A 6 -52.65 -21.44 21.04
CA GLY A 6 -52.06 -21.84 22.31
C GLY A 6 -50.82 -21.03 22.71
N LEU A 7 -50.11 -20.41 21.75
CA LEU A 7 -49.05 -19.42 22.07
C LEU A 7 -49.65 -18.09 22.50
N LEU A 8 -50.71 -17.61 21.81
CA LEU A 8 -51.32 -16.32 22.10
C LEU A 8 -51.98 -16.31 23.49
N GLU A 9 -52.53 -17.46 23.96
CA GLU A 9 -53.06 -17.62 25.33
C GLU A 9 -51.99 -17.45 26.44
N LYS A 10 -50.73 -17.67 26.10
CA LYS A 10 -49.59 -17.50 27.02
C LYS A 10 -48.98 -16.09 26.99
N LEU A 11 -49.44 -15.22 26.08
CA LEU A 11 -48.93 -13.88 25.89
C LEU A 11 -49.93 -12.82 26.38
N GLU A 12 -49.44 -11.88 27.18
CA GLU A 12 -50.25 -10.77 27.65
C GLU A 12 -50.51 -9.72 26.57
N LYS A 13 -51.70 -9.11 26.59
CA LYS A 13 -52.14 -8.05 25.67
C LYS A 13 -51.95 -8.39 24.20
N ALA A 14 -52.19 -9.66 23.82
CA ALA A 14 -52.09 -10.08 22.43
C ALA A 14 -53.23 -9.46 21.57
N THR A 15 -52.84 -8.70 20.53
CA THR A 15 -53.78 -8.02 19.61
C THR A 15 -53.36 -8.29 18.16
N GLN A 16 -54.35 -8.53 17.29
CA GLN A 16 -54.10 -8.76 15.87
C GLN A 16 -53.72 -7.44 15.16
N THR A 17 -52.73 -7.51 14.30
CA THR A 17 -52.30 -6.35 13.49
C THR A 17 -53.02 -6.32 12.15
N PRO A 18 -53.21 -5.14 11.52
CA PRO A 18 -53.83 -5.04 10.18
C PRO A 18 -53.16 -5.86 9.08
N SER A 19 -51.87 -6.20 9.28
CA SER A 19 -51.05 -7.00 8.35
C SER A 19 -51.16 -8.52 8.56
N GLY A 20 -52.07 -9.00 9.42
CA GLY A 20 -52.33 -10.42 9.64
C GLY A 20 -51.42 -11.11 10.66
N GLY A 21 -50.52 -10.38 11.30
CA GLY A 21 -49.70 -10.85 12.42
C GLY A 21 -50.31 -10.47 13.77
N TRP A 22 -49.58 -10.70 14.87
CA TRP A 22 -49.99 -10.37 16.24
C TRP A 22 -48.91 -9.54 16.94
N LYS A 23 -49.36 -8.66 17.87
CA LYS A 23 -48.52 -7.94 18.81
C LYS A 23 -48.90 -8.32 20.23
N ALA A 24 -47.91 -8.54 21.09
CA ALA A 24 -48.12 -8.88 22.51
C ALA A 24 -47.00 -8.30 23.38
N CYS A 25 -47.19 -8.30 24.70
CA CYS A 25 -46.10 -7.99 25.62
C CYS A 25 -45.07 -9.11 25.62
N CYS A 26 -43.79 -8.73 25.67
CA CYS A 26 -42.69 -9.70 25.66
C CYS A 26 -42.48 -10.30 27.06
N PRO A 27 -42.51 -11.64 27.22
CA PRO A 27 -42.37 -12.26 28.53
C PRO A 27 -40.92 -12.25 29.09
N SER A 28 -39.95 -11.82 28.29
CA SER A 28 -38.52 -11.81 28.69
C SER A 28 -38.06 -10.53 29.38
N HIS A 29 -38.91 -9.49 29.44
CA HIS A 29 -38.59 -8.23 30.12
C HIS A 29 -39.93 -7.58 30.58
N GLU A 30 -39.88 -6.64 31.53
CA GLU A 30 -41.02 -5.85 31.91
C GLU A 30 -41.50 -5.02 30.70
N ASP A 31 -42.72 -5.35 30.20
CA ASP A 31 -43.25 -4.82 28.97
C ASP A 31 -44.68 -4.28 29.17
N GLU A 32 -44.80 -2.98 29.40
CA GLU A 32 -46.07 -2.31 29.54
C GLU A 32 -46.77 -2.07 28.19
N ASN A 33 -45.98 -1.91 27.13
CA ASN A 33 -46.45 -1.67 25.77
C ASN A 33 -46.05 -2.82 24.82
N PRO A 34 -47.00 -3.49 24.13
CA PRO A 34 -46.69 -4.67 23.30
C PRO A 34 -45.51 -4.46 22.36
N SER A 35 -44.38 -5.11 22.67
CA SER A 35 -43.14 -5.03 21.89
C SER A 35 -42.82 -6.31 21.10
N LEU A 36 -43.47 -7.43 21.41
CA LEU A 36 -43.29 -8.71 20.75
C LEU A 36 -44.22 -8.83 19.53
N THR A 37 -43.66 -9.07 18.37
CA THR A 37 -44.42 -9.38 17.15
C THR A 37 -44.39 -10.88 16.91
N VAL A 38 -45.56 -11.47 16.63
CA VAL A 38 -45.76 -12.89 16.34
C VAL A 38 -46.41 -13.05 14.98
N ALA A 39 -45.88 -13.93 14.14
CA ALA A 39 -46.41 -14.24 12.81
C ALA A 39 -46.18 -15.70 12.46
N VAL A 40 -46.99 -16.24 11.54
CA VAL A 40 -46.76 -17.58 10.97
C VAL A 40 -46.10 -17.41 9.61
N GLY A 41 -44.93 -18.02 9.46
CA GLY A 41 -44.19 -18.04 8.20
C GLY A 41 -44.85 -18.91 7.13
N LYS A 42 -44.45 -18.77 5.87
CA LYS A 42 -45.03 -19.54 4.72
C LYS A 42 -44.82 -21.05 4.86
N ASP A 43 -43.89 -21.47 5.69
CA ASP A 43 -43.56 -22.87 6.01
C ASP A 43 -44.23 -23.36 7.30
N GLY A 44 -45.18 -22.62 7.83
CA GLY A 44 -45.98 -22.97 9.04
C GLY A 44 -45.22 -22.74 10.36
N LYS A 45 -44.01 -22.23 10.35
CA LYS A 45 -43.22 -21.87 11.55
C LYS A 45 -43.77 -20.63 12.23
N ILE A 46 -43.80 -20.63 13.55
CA ILE A 46 -44.15 -19.43 14.31
C ILE A 46 -42.88 -18.57 14.48
N LEU A 47 -42.95 -17.36 13.97
CA LEU A 47 -41.90 -16.34 14.03
C LEU A 47 -42.22 -15.35 15.13
N MET A 48 -41.24 -15.06 16.00
CA MET A 48 -41.34 -14.06 17.05
C MET A 48 -40.17 -13.08 16.96
N ASN A 49 -40.45 -11.79 17.11
CA ASN A 49 -39.44 -10.75 17.12
C ASN A 49 -39.79 -9.66 18.15
N CYS A 50 -38.96 -9.51 19.16
CA CYS A 50 -39.08 -8.46 20.16
C CYS A 50 -38.37 -7.18 19.69
N LYS A 51 -39.09 -6.06 19.62
CA LYS A 51 -38.55 -4.75 19.25
C LYS A 51 -37.61 -4.14 20.29
N ALA A 52 -37.67 -4.61 21.54
CA ALA A 52 -36.75 -4.23 22.60
C ALA A 52 -35.43 -5.03 22.56
N GLY A 53 -35.26 -5.96 21.59
CA GLY A 53 -34.00 -6.64 21.36
C GLY A 53 -33.82 -7.99 22.06
N CYS A 54 -34.84 -8.55 22.71
CA CYS A 54 -34.78 -9.89 23.30
C CYS A 54 -34.64 -10.94 22.19
N GLY A 55 -33.64 -11.83 22.32
CA GLY A 55 -33.40 -12.91 21.38
C GLY A 55 -34.52 -13.99 21.46
N PHE A 56 -34.77 -14.74 20.37
CA PHE A 56 -35.78 -15.80 20.29
C PHE A 56 -35.64 -16.81 21.44
N GLY A 57 -34.42 -17.23 21.79
CA GLY A 57 -34.18 -18.17 22.89
C GLY A 57 -34.67 -17.65 24.25
N GLN A 58 -34.44 -16.39 24.54
CA GLN A 58 -34.83 -15.74 25.78
C GLN A 58 -36.37 -15.68 25.91
N VAL A 59 -37.06 -15.35 24.80
CA VAL A 59 -38.52 -15.32 24.76
C VAL A 59 -39.11 -16.71 24.96
N VAL A 60 -38.53 -17.72 24.35
CA VAL A 60 -38.96 -19.13 24.47
C VAL A 60 -38.76 -19.67 25.89
N GLU A 61 -37.63 -19.34 26.52
CA GLU A 61 -37.30 -19.72 27.90
C GLU A 61 -38.28 -19.07 28.90
N ALA A 62 -38.57 -17.77 28.73
CA ALA A 62 -39.55 -17.05 29.54
C ALA A 62 -40.97 -17.59 29.42
N LEU A 63 -41.33 -18.21 28.28
CA LEU A 63 -42.56 -18.91 28.07
C LEU A 63 -42.59 -20.32 28.67
N GLY A 64 -41.48 -20.80 29.23
CA GLY A 64 -41.33 -22.16 29.76
C GLY A 64 -41.40 -23.26 28.68
N MET A 65 -40.98 -22.92 27.44
CA MET A 65 -41.09 -23.77 26.26
C MET A 65 -39.69 -24.13 25.72
N LYS A 66 -39.65 -25.08 24.77
CA LYS A 66 -38.45 -25.43 24.05
C LYS A 66 -38.48 -24.87 22.62
N PRO A 67 -37.32 -24.48 22.06
CA PRO A 67 -37.28 -23.99 20.68
C PRO A 67 -37.94 -24.88 19.64
N GLY A 68 -37.87 -26.20 19.81
CA GLY A 68 -38.52 -27.18 18.94
C GLY A 68 -40.04 -27.11 18.91
N ASP A 69 -40.70 -26.56 19.92
CA ASP A 69 -42.16 -26.46 20.01
C ASP A 69 -42.75 -25.47 18.99
N PHE A 70 -41.91 -24.63 18.39
CA PHE A 70 -42.28 -23.57 17.43
C PHE A 70 -42.13 -24.00 15.96
N PHE A 71 -41.62 -25.22 15.72
CA PHE A 71 -41.39 -25.72 14.36
C PHE A 71 -42.31 -26.91 14.08
N PRO A 72 -42.86 -27.02 12.84
CA PRO A 72 -43.66 -28.19 12.47
C PRO A 72 -42.83 -29.47 12.63
N GLU A 73 -43.42 -30.55 13.12
CA GLU A 73 -42.82 -31.87 13.07
C GLU A 73 -42.67 -32.25 11.59
N THR A 74 -41.51 -31.99 11.03
CA THR A 74 -41.15 -32.57 9.75
C THR A 74 -41.06 -34.09 9.97
N SER A 75 -41.92 -34.81 9.29
CA SER A 75 -41.86 -36.27 9.20
C SER A 75 -40.43 -36.67 8.97
N SER A 76 -39.84 -37.42 9.88
CA SER A 76 -38.44 -37.88 9.90
C SER A 76 -38.18 -38.91 8.79
N GLN A 77 -38.24 -38.46 7.56
CA GLN A 77 -37.41 -38.95 6.49
C GLN A 77 -36.34 -37.87 6.20
N GLN A 78 -35.44 -37.65 7.15
CA GLN A 78 -34.15 -37.09 6.82
C GLN A 78 -33.55 -38.01 5.78
N ARG A 79 -33.68 -37.67 4.48
CA ARG A 79 -32.80 -38.22 3.44
C ARG A 79 -31.40 -37.88 3.88
N ARG A 80 -30.62 -38.91 4.31
CA ARG A 80 -29.22 -38.74 4.70
C ARG A 80 -28.52 -38.01 3.56
N LYS A 81 -28.14 -36.73 3.78
CA LYS A 81 -27.33 -35.96 2.82
C LYS A 81 -26.02 -36.67 2.69
N THR A 82 -25.66 -37.09 1.49
CA THR A 82 -24.36 -37.72 1.22
C THR A 82 -23.47 -36.65 0.59
N ILE A 83 -22.25 -36.51 1.10
CA ILE A 83 -21.23 -35.65 0.49
C ILE A 83 -20.84 -36.25 -0.85
N VAL A 84 -20.96 -35.49 -1.92
CA VAL A 84 -20.58 -35.91 -3.29
C VAL A 84 -19.32 -35.23 -3.78
N GLN A 85 -19.02 -34.04 -3.27
CA GLN A 85 -17.81 -33.30 -3.65
C GLN A 85 -17.45 -32.29 -2.57
N THR A 86 -16.14 -31.98 -2.46
CA THR A 86 -15.59 -30.92 -1.61
C THR A 86 -14.71 -30.03 -2.46
N TYR A 87 -14.76 -28.73 -2.19
CA TYR A 87 -13.94 -27.71 -2.84
C TYR A 87 -13.07 -27.03 -1.78
N ASP A 88 -11.76 -27.10 -1.96
CA ASP A 88 -10.78 -26.59 -1.01
C ASP A 88 -10.48 -25.12 -1.29
N TYR A 89 -10.69 -24.28 -0.28
CA TYR A 89 -10.29 -22.88 -0.32
C TYR A 89 -9.01 -22.70 0.49
N THR A 90 -7.96 -22.26 -0.20
CA THR A 90 -6.61 -22.14 0.36
C THR A 90 -6.13 -20.69 0.31
N ASP A 91 -5.16 -20.33 1.15
CA ASP A 91 -4.44 -19.07 1.04
C ASP A 91 -3.44 -19.12 -0.15
N GLN A 92 -2.70 -18.03 -0.34
CA GLN A 92 -1.70 -17.91 -1.41
C GLN A 92 -0.55 -18.93 -1.29
N ALA A 93 -0.27 -19.40 -0.07
CA ALA A 93 0.75 -20.40 0.20
C ALA A 93 0.23 -21.83 0.04
N GLY A 94 -1.05 -22.04 -0.27
CA GLY A 94 -1.68 -23.34 -0.41
C GLY A 94 -2.18 -23.94 0.91
N THR A 95 -2.19 -23.18 2.01
CA THR A 95 -2.71 -23.64 3.29
C THR A 95 -4.23 -23.70 3.25
N LEU A 96 -4.82 -24.84 3.63
CA LEU A 96 -6.27 -25.01 3.64
C LEU A 96 -6.93 -24.11 4.70
N LEU A 97 -7.84 -23.24 4.28
CA LEU A 97 -8.60 -22.35 5.15
C LEU A 97 -9.97 -22.94 5.52
N PHE A 98 -10.70 -23.42 4.51
CA PHE A 98 -12.03 -24.05 4.67
C PHE A 98 -12.44 -24.77 3.39
N GLN A 99 -13.53 -25.55 3.49
CA GLN A 99 -14.10 -26.30 2.36
C GLN A 99 -15.54 -25.91 2.13
N LYS A 100 -15.94 -25.85 0.86
CA LYS A 100 -17.36 -25.88 0.45
C LYS A 100 -17.73 -27.31 0.13
N VAL A 101 -18.81 -27.81 0.72
CA VAL A 101 -19.22 -29.21 0.62
C VAL A 101 -20.54 -29.29 -0.13
N ARG A 102 -20.56 -30.09 -1.22
CA ARG A 102 -21.75 -30.37 -2.02
C ARG A 102 -22.40 -31.70 -1.61
N PHE A 103 -23.70 -31.68 -1.43
CA PHE A 103 -24.48 -32.85 -1.04
C PHE A 103 -25.41 -33.34 -2.13
N LYS A 104 -25.85 -34.59 -1.98
CA LYS A 104 -26.98 -35.18 -2.71
C LYS A 104 -28.11 -35.48 -1.71
N PRO A 105 -29.33 -34.95 -1.90
CA PRO A 105 -29.75 -34.01 -2.94
C PRO A 105 -29.03 -32.67 -2.89
N LYS A 106 -29.01 -31.92 -4.02
CA LYS A 106 -28.19 -30.70 -4.21
C LYS A 106 -28.41 -29.71 -3.07
N ASP A 107 -27.39 -29.53 -2.27
CA ASP A 107 -27.31 -28.58 -1.18
C ASP A 107 -25.81 -28.29 -0.92
N PHE A 108 -25.49 -27.14 -0.32
CA PHE A 108 -24.12 -26.73 -0.03
C PHE A 108 -23.99 -26.30 1.43
N SER A 109 -22.87 -26.62 2.04
CA SER A 109 -22.48 -26.14 3.36
C SER A 109 -20.99 -25.91 3.43
N TRP A 110 -20.56 -25.08 4.36
CA TRP A 110 -19.15 -24.81 4.62
C TRP A 110 -18.66 -25.59 5.82
N ARG A 111 -17.39 -26.02 5.79
CA ARG A 111 -16.70 -26.58 6.95
C ARG A 111 -15.27 -26.13 7.02
N LYS A 112 -14.68 -26.10 8.21
CA LYS A 112 -13.28 -25.77 8.45
C LYS A 112 -12.66 -26.75 9.44
N GLN A 113 -11.33 -26.85 9.45
CA GLN A 113 -10.62 -27.62 10.45
C GLN A 113 -10.37 -26.79 11.71
N THR A 114 -10.45 -27.44 12.88
CA THR A 114 -9.97 -26.90 14.14
C THR A 114 -8.44 -27.07 14.21
N GLU A 115 -7.79 -26.47 15.20
CA GLU A 115 -6.36 -26.69 15.47
C GLU A 115 -6.02 -28.17 15.73
N SER A 116 -6.97 -28.95 16.21
CA SER A 116 -6.83 -30.41 16.41
C SER A 116 -7.03 -31.24 15.12
N GLY A 117 -7.35 -30.61 13.98
CA GLY A 117 -7.59 -31.27 12.70
C GLY A 117 -9.02 -31.83 12.52
N GLU A 118 -9.93 -31.60 13.47
CA GLU A 118 -11.33 -32.02 13.36
C GLU A 118 -12.15 -31.08 12.49
N TRP A 119 -13.11 -31.65 11.71
CA TRP A 119 -14.00 -30.85 10.87
C TRP A 119 -15.19 -30.32 11.65
N VAL A 120 -15.36 -28.99 11.61
CA VAL A 120 -16.55 -28.32 12.16
C VAL A 120 -17.29 -27.58 11.05
N TRP A 121 -18.63 -27.61 11.12
CA TRP A 121 -19.46 -26.89 10.17
C TRP A 121 -19.43 -25.40 10.43
N GLY A 122 -19.24 -24.64 9.36
CA GLY A 122 -19.18 -23.19 9.36
C GLY A 122 -18.13 -22.69 8.36
N LYS A 123 -18.30 -21.47 7.88
CA LYS A 123 -17.34 -20.85 6.97
C LYS A 123 -16.09 -20.40 7.74
N GLY A 124 -14.93 -20.57 7.17
CA GLY A 124 -13.67 -20.00 7.64
C GLY A 124 -13.50 -18.55 7.21
N SER A 125 -12.40 -17.96 7.65
CA SER A 125 -11.95 -16.62 7.24
C SER A 125 -10.43 -16.64 7.02
N PRO A 126 -9.87 -15.75 6.20
CA PRO A 126 -10.54 -14.71 5.40
C PRO A 126 -11.32 -15.28 4.21
N ASP A 127 -12.16 -14.45 3.57
CA ASP A 127 -12.75 -14.76 2.27
C ASP A 127 -11.68 -14.74 1.19
N VAL A 128 -11.66 -15.75 0.33
CA VAL A 128 -10.64 -15.91 -0.71
C VAL A 128 -11.24 -16.43 -2.02
N LEU A 129 -10.46 -16.33 -3.09
CA LEU A 129 -10.78 -16.97 -4.38
C LEU A 129 -10.52 -18.46 -4.33
N TYR A 130 -11.34 -19.23 -5.03
CA TYR A 130 -11.10 -20.65 -5.29
C TYR A 130 -9.92 -20.83 -6.24
N ASN A 131 -9.12 -21.88 -6.09
CA ASN A 131 -7.90 -22.16 -6.85
C ASN A 131 -6.82 -21.06 -6.76
N LEU A 132 -6.79 -20.24 -5.70
CA LEU A 132 -5.92 -19.07 -5.60
C LEU A 132 -4.43 -19.33 -5.88
N PRO A 133 -3.75 -20.37 -5.35
CA PRO A 133 -2.35 -20.63 -5.67
C PRO A 133 -2.11 -20.92 -7.15
N ALA A 134 -2.91 -21.81 -7.74
CA ALA A 134 -2.80 -22.15 -9.16
C ALA A 134 -3.13 -20.95 -10.07
N LEU A 135 -4.11 -20.15 -9.68
CA LEU A 135 -4.47 -18.92 -10.37
C LEU A 135 -3.30 -17.94 -10.44
N LEU A 136 -2.61 -17.71 -9.31
CA LEU A 136 -1.44 -16.84 -9.25
C LEU A 136 -0.23 -17.42 -10.00
N GLU A 137 -0.09 -18.73 -10.06
CA GLU A 137 0.95 -19.38 -10.86
C GLU A 137 0.69 -19.17 -12.36
N MET A 138 -0.53 -19.42 -12.82
CA MET A 138 -0.94 -19.24 -14.22
C MET A 138 -0.90 -17.79 -14.69
N SER A 139 -1.00 -16.81 -13.79
CA SER A 139 -0.90 -15.38 -14.15
C SER A 139 0.46 -14.99 -14.74
N ARG A 140 1.48 -15.86 -14.66
CA ARG A 140 2.79 -15.65 -15.29
C ARG A 140 2.75 -15.80 -16.80
N ASP A 141 1.86 -16.68 -17.30
CA ASP A 141 1.77 -17.06 -18.70
C ASP A 141 0.44 -16.62 -19.35
N HIS A 142 -0.52 -16.15 -18.54
CA HIS A 142 -1.85 -15.75 -18.98
C HIS A 142 -2.20 -14.34 -18.54
N ASP A 143 -2.56 -13.47 -19.47
CA ASP A 143 -3.02 -12.10 -19.20
C ASP A 143 -4.54 -12.04 -18.89
N THR A 144 -5.27 -13.16 -19.06
CA THR A 144 -6.73 -13.26 -18.90
C THR A 144 -7.11 -14.31 -17.86
N CYS A 145 -8.05 -13.96 -16.95
CA CYS A 145 -8.64 -14.86 -15.98
C CYS A 145 -10.15 -14.99 -16.21
N TYR A 146 -10.72 -16.16 -15.93
CA TYR A 146 -12.15 -16.42 -16.01
C TYR A 146 -12.77 -16.48 -14.61
N LEU A 147 -13.67 -15.52 -14.32
CA LEU A 147 -14.43 -15.46 -13.08
C LEU A 147 -15.82 -16.07 -13.31
N VAL A 148 -16.13 -17.12 -12.58
CA VAL A 148 -17.38 -17.89 -12.71
C VAL A 148 -18.18 -17.93 -11.41
N GLU A 149 -19.48 -18.31 -11.46
CA GLU A 149 -20.33 -18.34 -10.26
C GLU A 149 -20.01 -19.56 -9.37
N GLY A 150 -19.65 -20.69 -9.96
CA GLY A 150 -19.47 -21.98 -9.27
C GLY A 150 -18.05 -22.54 -9.34
N GLU A 151 -17.67 -23.32 -8.31
CA GLU A 151 -16.36 -24.00 -8.26
C GLU A 151 -16.21 -25.06 -9.37
N LYS A 152 -17.30 -25.71 -9.77
CA LYS A 152 -17.32 -26.68 -10.88
C LYS A 152 -16.88 -26.04 -12.19
N ASP A 153 -17.35 -24.82 -12.44
CA ASP A 153 -17.03 -24.08 -13.65
C ASP A 153 -15.59 -23.53 -13.62
N ALA A 154 -15.12 -23.15 -12.42
CA ALA A 154 -13.71 -22.78 -12.23
C ALA A 154 -12.79 -23.99 -12.52
N ASP A 155 -13.13 -25.18 -12.06
CA ASP A 155 -12.39 -26.41 -12.38
C ASP A 155 -12.44 -26.73 -13.88
N ALA A 156 -13.59 -26.51 -14.53
CA ALA A 156 -13.72 -26.70 -15.98
C ALA A 156 -12.82 -25.74 -16.79
N ALA A 157 -12.75 -24.46 -16.40
CA ALA A 157 -11.82 -23.50 -16.98
C ALA A 157 -10.36 -23.91 -16.80
N MET A 158 -9.99 -24.32 -15.57
CA MET A 158 -8.63 -24.83 -15.28
C MET A 158 -8.29 -26.08 -16.10
N ALA A 159 -9.25 -27.00 -16.29
CA ALA A 159 -9.09 -28.19 -17.12
C ALA A 159 -8.95 -27.84 -18.62
N ALA A 160 -9.56 -26.74 -19.07
CA ALA A 160 -9.38 -26.19 -20.41
C ALA A 160 -8.05 -25.44 -20.60
N GLY A 161 -7.19 -25.37 -19.57
CA GLY A 161 -5.86 -24.76 -19.64
C GLY A 161 -5.87 -23.24 -19.43
N VAL A 162 -6.93 -22.66 -18.91
CA VAL A 162 -7.02 -21.21 -18.64
C VAL A 162 -7.27 -20.91 -17.17
N PRO A 163 -6.78 -19.77 -16.63
CA PRO A 163 -7.01 -19.41 -15.23
C PRO A 163 -8.50 -19.24 -14.91
N GLY A 164 -9.05 -20.09 -14.04
CA GLY A 164 -10.46 -20.09 -13.65
C GLY A 164 -10.66 -20.02 -12.14
N THR A 165 -11.57 -19.15 -11.66
CA THR A 165 -11.83 -18.97 -10.24
C THR A 165 -13.27 -18.60 -9.94
N SER A 166 -13.66 -18.82 -8.67
CA SER A 166 -14.94 -18.40 -8.10
C SER A 166 -14.71 -17.81 -6.69
N PRO A 167 -15.37 -16.71 -6.30
CA PRO A 167 -15.16 -16.10 -4.99
C PRO A 167 -15.93 -16.85 -3.90
N SER A 168 -15.33 -17.04 -2.72
CA SER A 168 -16.03 -17.59 -1.54
C SER A 168 -17.13 -16.63 -1.05
N LEU A 169 -16.92 -15.35 -1.23
CA LEU A 169 -17.88 -14.26 -1.05
C LEU A 169 -17.54 -13.14 -2.02
N LEU A 170 -18.54 -12.65 -2.74
CA LEU A 170 -18.35 -11.55 -3.68
C LEU A 170 -18.27 -10.21 -2.95
N ASN A 171 -17.04 -9.75 -2.69
CA ASN A 171 -16.73 -8.44 -2.12
C ASN A 171 -15.42 -7.90 -2.73
N LEU A 172 -15.06 -6.66 -2.37
CA LEU A 172 -13.89 -6.00 -2.93
C LEU A 172 -12.58 -6.75 -2.56
N ASP A 173 -12.39 -7.08 -1.29
CA ASP A 173 -11.14 -7.70 -0.80
C ASP A 173 -10.90 -9.08 -1.41
N THR A 174 -11.97 -9.87 -1.61
CA THR A 174 -11.86 -11.21 -2.23
C THR A 174 -11.39 -11.14 -3.69
N LEU A 175 -11.74 -10.09 -4.43
CA LEU A 175 -11.35 -9.92 -5.82
C LEU A 175 -9.99 -9.24 -6.02
N GLU A 176 -9.35 -8.76 -4.94
CA GLU A 176 -8.06 -8.09 -5.01
C GLU A 176 -6.97 -8.89 -5.75
N PRO A 177 -6.81 -10.22 -5.56
CA PRO A 177 -5.79 -10.98 -6.26
C PRO A 177 -5.92 -10.98 -7.78
N LEU A 178 -7.11 -10.64 -8.33
CA LEU A 178 -7.33 -10.56 -9.78
C LEU A 178 -6.66 -9.37 -10.46
N LYS A 179 -6.08 -8.45 -9.70
CA LYS A 179 -5.27 -7.32 -10.22
C LYS A 179 -4.05 -7.75 -11.03
N VAL A 180 -3.63 -9.01 -10.91
CA VAL A 180 -2.48 -9.54 -11.66
C VAL A 180 -2.81 -9.86 -13.11
N PHE A 181 -4.09 -9.84 -13.49
CA PHE A 181 -4.55 -10.11 -14.85
C PHE A 181 -4.94 -8.82 -15.58
N ASP A 182 -4.67 -8.75 -16.87
CA ASP A 182 -5.06 -7.63 -17.73
C ASP A 182 -6.57 -7.59 -17.95
N LEU A 183 -7.21 -8.76 -18.02
CA LEU A 183 -8.63 -8.93 -18.29
C LEU A 183 -9.22 -10.01 -17.41
N VAL A 184 -10.39 -9.75 -16.83
CA VAL A 184 -11.21 -10.77 -16.19
C VAL A 184 -12.47 -10.98 -17.01
N VAL A 185 -12.59 -12.17 -17.62
CA VAL A 185 -13.79 -12.59 -18.33
C VAL A 185 -14.76 -13.19 -17.33
N ILE A 186 -15.89 -12.51 -17.09
CA ILE A 186 -16.93 -12.97 -16.19
C ILE A 186 -17.91 -13.84 -17.00
N VAL A 187 -17.92 -15.13 -16.72
CA VAL A 187 -18.87 -16.04 -17.34
C VAL A 187 -20.12 -16.11 -16.48
N ALA A 188 -21.19 -15.50 -16.94
CA ALA A 188 -22.46 -15.38 -16.22
C ALA A 188 -23.44 -16.50 -16.57
N ASP A 189 -24.18 -16.98 -15.55
CA ASP A 189 -25.37 -17.79 -15.82
C ASP A 189 -26.42 -16.95 -16.55
N ARG A 190 -27.17 -17.55 -17.48
CA ARG A 190 -28.14 -16.81 -18.31
C ARG A 190 -29.39 -16.34 -17.58
N ASP A 191 -29.55 -16.64 -16.30
CA ASP A 191 -30.69 -16.20 -15.49
C ASP A 191 -30.49 -14.77 -14.92
N GLU A 192 -31.57 -14.16 -14.46
CA GLU A 192 -31.56 -12.79 -13.89
C GLU A 192 -30.61 -12.64 -12.70
N LYS A 193 -30.44 -13.72 -11.93
CA LYS A 193 -29.55 -13.71 -10.77
C LYS A 193 -28.09 -13.73 -11.22
N GLY A 194 -27.72 -14.58 -12.17
CA GLY A 194 -26.37 -14.66 -12.74
C GLY A 194 -25.96 -13.32 -13.37
N LYS A 195 -26.86 -12.69 -14.11
CA LYS A 195 -26.64 -11.33 -14.67
C LYS A 195 -26.34 -10.31 -13.58
N ALA A 196 -27.16 -10.29 -12.51
CA ALA A 196 -26.95 -9.34 -11.41
C ALA A 196 -25.62 -9.58 -10.68
N VAL A 197 -25.21 -10.84 -10.49
CA VAL A 197 -23.92 -11.21 -9.91
C VAL A 197 -22.77 -10.79 -10.81
N ALA A 198 -22.87 -11.01 -12.11
CA ALA A 198 -21.85 -10.62 -13.08
C ALA A 198 -21.66 -9.10 -13.16
N GLN A 199 -22.75 -8.34 -13.14
CA GLN A 199 -22.69 -6.87 -13.10
C GLN A 199 -22.00 -6.37 -11.84
N LYS A 200 -22.39 -6.90 -10.67
CA LYS A 200 -21.77 -6.56 -9.40
C LYS A 200 -20.28 -6.93 -9.39
N SER A 201 -19.91 -8.07 -9.97
CA SER A 201 -18.51 -8.48 -10.10
C SER A 201 -17.73 -7.50 -10.96
N SER A 202 -18.28 -7.08 -12.11
CA SER A 202 -17.69 -6.07 -12.99
C SER A 202 -17.49 -4.72 -12.29
N GLU A 203 -18.48 -4.25 -11.50
CA GLU A 203 -18.37 -3.03 -10.71
C GLU A 203 -17.28 -3.10 -9.63
N LEU A 204 -17.13 -4.26 -8.97
CA LEU A 204 -16.08 -4.46 -7.97
C LEU A 204 -14.69 -4.54 -8.60
N LEU A 205 -14.54 -5.26 -9.72
CA LEU A 205 -13.30 -5.32 -10.49
C LEU A 205 -12.89 -3.94 -11.00
N LEU A 206 -13.85 -3.14 -11.45
CA LEU A 206 -13.59 -1.75 -11.88
C LEU A 206 -13.03 -0.90 -10.74
N LYS A 207 -13.50 -1.07 -9.50
CA LYS A 207 -12.94 -0.39 -8.33
C LYS A 207 -11.49 -0.79 -8.04
N HIS A 208 -11.10 -1.98 -8.43
CA HIS A 208 -9.71 -2.45 -8.39
C HIS A 208 -8.88 -2.01 -9.62
N GLY A 209 -9.50 -1.36 -10.60
CA GLY A 209 -8.85 -0.99 -11.86
C GLY A 209 -8.63 -2.17 -12.81
N VAL A 210 -9.35 -3.28 -12.62
CA VAL A 210 -9.26 -4.49 -13.46
C VAL A 210 -10.31 -4.44 -14.56
N LEU A 211 -9.89 -4.65 -15.80
CA LEU A 211 -10.79 -4.81 -16.95
C LEU A 211 -11.65 -6.06 -16.77
N SER A 212 -12.93 -5.94 -17.09
CA SER A 212 -13.79 -7.11 -17.14
C SER A 212 -14.71 -7.10 -18.35
N LYS A 213 -15.00 -8.31 -18.86
CA LYS A 213 -15.93 -8.58 -19.95
C LYS A 213 -16.93 -9.63 -19.47
N ILE A 214 -18.22 -9.38 -19.62
CA ILE A 214 -19.26 -10.36 -19.30
C ILE A 214 -19.55 -11.17 -20.56
N VAL A 215 -19.58 -12.49 -20.39
CA VAL A 215 -19.87 -13.44 -21.48
C VAL A 215 -20.82 -14.52 -20.97
N TYR A 216 -21.47 -15.23 -21.89
CA TYR A 216 -22.41 -16.31 -21.62
C TYR A 216 -22.05 -17.59 -22.38
N ALA A 217 -22.45 -18.72 -21.84
CA ALA A 217 -22.38 -19.99 -22.57
C ALA A 217 -23.12 -19.88 -23.93
N LYS A 218 -22.57 -20.48 -24.98
CA LYS A 218 -23.18 -20.50 -26.33
C LYS A 218 -24.40 -21.42 -26.40
N VAL A 219 -24.57 -22.31 -25.40
CA VAL A 219 -25.72 -23.21 -25.27
C VAL A 219 -26.99 -22.40 -24.98
N GLU A 220 -28.10 -22.70 -25.68
CA GLU A 220 -29.36 -21.96 -25.56
C GLU A 220 -30.22 -22.33 -24.33
N ASP A 221 -29.70 -23.07 -23.36
CA ASP A 221 -30.42 -23.35 -22.11
C ASP A 221 -30.42 -22.10 -21.20
N PRO A 222 -31.58 -21.68 -20.65
CA PRO A 222 -31.67 -20.54 -19.74
C PRO A 222 -30.81 -20.63 -18.46
N LYS A 223 -30.27 -21.80 -18.16
CA LYS A 223 -29.41 -22.07 -17.01
C LYS A 223 -28.03 -22.62 -17.38
N ALA A 224 -27.66 -22.51 -18.64
CA ALA A 224 -26.37 -23.01 -19.10
C ALA A 224 -25.23 -22.27 -18.37
N ASP A 225 -24.35 -23.06 -17.77
CA ASP A 225 -23.10 -22.63 -17.14
C ASP A 225 -21.89 -22.85 -18.07
N LEU A 226 -20.68 -22.49 -17.62
CA LEU A 226 -19.46 -22.72 -18.41
C LEU A 226 -19.21 -24.20 -18.68
N THR A 227 -19.51 -25.06 -17.73
CA THR A 227 -19.35 -26.51 -17.90
C THR A 227 -20.26 -27.03 -19.02
N ASP A 228 -21.51 -26.58 -19.08
CA ASP A 228 -22.45 -26.96 -20.14
C ASP A 228 -21.95 -26.51 -21.53
N HIS A 229 -21.31 -25.33 -21.59
CA HIS A 229 -20.69 -24.82 -22.81
C HIS A 229 -19.54 -25.72 -23.30
N LEU A 230 -18.63 -26.09 -22.40
CA LEU A 230 -17.49 -26.93 -22.72
C LEU A 230 -17.89 -28.40 -23.01
N ASP A 231 -18.88 -28.94 -22.24
CA ASP A 231 -19.43 -30.29 -22.46
C ASP A 231 -20.17 -30.40 -23.80
N ALA A 232 -20.70 -29.30 -24.33
CA ALA A 232 -21.29 -29.22 -25.67
C ALA A 232 -20.25 -29.15 -26.80
N GLY A 233 -18.95 -29.10 -26.45
CA GLY A 233 -17.82 -29.12 -27.38
C GLY A 233 -17.39 -27.74 -27.88
N PHE A 234 -17.90 -26.66 -27.30
CA PHE A 234 -17.46 -25.30 -27.59
C PHE A 234 -16.18 -24.94 -26.87
N THR A 235 -15.38 -24.01 -27.41
CA THR A 235 -14.12 -23.52 -26.81
C THR A 235 -14.33 -22.25 -26.00
N MET A 236 -13.33 -21.85 -25.21
CA MET A 236 -13.39 -20.61 -24.41
C MET A 236 -13.54 -19.34 -25.27
N GLU A 237 -13.04 -19.35 -26.51
CA GLU A 237 -13.16 -18.26 -27.48
C GLU A 237 -14.56 -18.12 -28.08
N GLU A 238 -15.37 -19.18 -28.00
CA GLU A 238 -16.75 -19.21 -28.49
C GLU A 238 -17.79 -18.77 -27.47
N LEU A 239 -17.36 -18.35 -26.28
CA LEU A 239 -18.25 -17.70 -25.31
C LEU A 239 -18.84 -16.42 -25.89
N VAL A 240 -20.15 -16.24 -25.75
CA VAL A 240 -20.92 -15.16 -26.37
C VAL A 240 -20.83 -13.91 -25.49
N PRO A 241 -20.27 -12.80 -25.97
CA PRO A 241 -20.26 -11.54 -25.24
C PRO A 241 -21.67 -11.04 -24.89
N GLU A 242 -21.83 -10.38 -23.76
CA GLU A 242 -23.09 -9.74 -23.38
C GLU A 242 -23.59 -8.76 -24.46
N ASP A 243 -22.68 -8.16 -25.21
CA ASP A 243 -22.95 -7.18 -26.27
C ASP A 243 -23.65 -7.78 -27.51
N GLU A 244 -23.70 -9.11 -27.65
CA GLU A 244 -24.52 -9.77 -28.66
C GLU A 244 -25.95 -10.05 -28.19
N VAL A 245 -26.25 -9.85 -26.91
CA VAL A 245 -27.57 -10.00 -26.32
C VAL A 245 -28.10 -8.62 -25.90
N ASP A 246 -28.73 -7.93 -26.86
CA ASP A 246 -29.63 -6.77 -26.68
C ASP A 246 -29.02 -5.54 -25.96
N ILE A 247 -28.11 -4.82 -26.64
CA ILE A 247 -27.56 -3.51 -26.23
C ILE A 247 -28.65 -2.43 -26.04
N ASP A 248 -29.87 -2.63 -26.53
CA ASP A 248 -30.92 -1.60 -26.56
C ASP A 248 -31.55 -1.29 -25.17
N GLN A 249 -31.33 -2.11 -24.13
CA GLN A 249 -31.95 -1.86 -22.83
C GLN A 249 -31.06 -1.17 -21.78
N ARG A 250 -29.73 -1.18 -21.89
CA ARG A 250 -28.84 -0.59 -20.87
C ARG A 250 -28.50 0.88 -21.07
N PHE A 251 -28.61 1.40 -22.27
CA PHE A 251 -28.35 2.80 -22.57
C PHE A 251 -29.51 3.43 -23.32
N GLN A 252 -30.73 3.22 -22.83
CA GLN A 252 -31.86 4.12 -23.13
C GLN A 252 -31.64 5.46 -22.39
N VAL A 253 -30.55 6.14 -22.75
CA VAL A 253 -30.69 7.60 -22.86
C VAL A 253 -31.37 7.79 -24.20
N PRO A 254 -32.61 8.26 -24.25
CA PRO A 254 -33.30 8.49 -25.51
C PRO A 254 -32.47 9.48 -26.31
N VAL A 255 -31.80 9.03 -27.38
CA VAL A 255 -31.00 9.88 -28.29
C VAL A 255 -31.90 10.95 -28.94
N ALA A 256 -33.21 10.79 -28.86
CA ALA A 256 -34.17 11.71 -29.47
C ALA A 256 -34.30 13.10 -28.80
N ASN A 257 -33.78 13.27 -27.55
CA ASN A 257 -33.90 14.57 -26.83
C ASN A 257 -32.65 14.90 -25.96
N ALA A 258 -31.51 14.24 -26.17
CA ALA A 258 -30.29 14.59 -25.48
C ALA A 258 -29.73 15.90 -26.06
N SER A 259 -29.62 16.95 -25.25
CA SER A 259 -28.85 18.13 -25.58
C SER A 259 -27.43 17.71 -26.01
N GLU A 260 -26.77 18.47 -26.90
CA GLU A 260 -25.40 18.16 -27.40
C GLU A 260 -24.41 17.78 -26.28
N GLY A 261 -24.63 18.26 -25.04
CA GLY A 261 -23.80 17.95 -23.88
C GLY A 261 -23.91 16.49 -23.39
N LEU A 262 -25.07 15.84 -23.42
CA LEU A 262 -25.24 14.44 -22.98
C LEU A 262 -24.61 13.44 -23.97
N TYR A 263 -24.65 13.77 -25.27
CA TYR A 263 -23.98 12.98 -26.30
C TYR A 263 -22.45 13.04 -26.17
N GLY A 264 -21.91 14.22 -25.89
CA GLY A 264 -20.48 14.38 -25.62
C GLY A 264 -19.98 13.56 -24.43
N ILE A 265 -20.75 13.50 -23.35
CA ILE A 265 -20.43 12.70 -22.14
C ILE A 265 -20.45 11.20 -22.47
N TRP A 266 -21.39 10.72 -23.27
CA TRP A 266 -21.47 9.33 -23.69
C TRP A 266 -20.23 8.90 -24.50
N ILE A 267 -19.81 9.72 -25.46
CA ILE A 267 -18.60 9.48 -26.25
C ILE A 267 -17.34 9.52 -25.35
N ALA A 268 -17.28 10.48 -24.42
CA ALA A 268 -16.16 10.56 -23.48
C ALA A 268 -16.04 9.34 -22.55
N ARG A 269 -17.17 8.76 -22.12
CA ARG A 269 -17.17 7.50 -21.36
C ARG A 269 -16.66 6.32 -22.19
N ARG A 270 -17.05 6.20 -23.46
CA ARG A 270 -16.53 5.16 -24.34
C ARG A 270 -15.03 5.34 -24.60
N PHE A 271 -14.58 6.57 -24.81
CA PHE A 271 -13.15 6.86 -24.90
C PHE A 271 -12.41 6.47 -23.62
N ALA A 272 -12.95 6.77 -22.44
CA ALA A 272 -12.37 6.38 -21.17
C ALA A 272 -12.31 4.85 -21.00
N ASN A 273 -13.34 4.12 -21.41
CA ASN A 273 -13.36 2.65 -21.38
C ASN A 273 -12.28 2.04 -22.27
N LEU A 274 -12.14 2.53 -23.51
CA LEU A 274 -11.11 2.09 -24.45
C LEU A 274 -9.70 2.52 -24.05
N SER A 275 -9.60 3.52 -23.18
CA SER A 275 -8.33 4.03 -22.66
C SER A 275 -7.74 3.16 -21.57
N HIS A 276 -8.51 2.24 -21.00
CA HIS A 276 -8.07 1.45 -19.85
C HIS A 276 -6.78 0.67 -20.16
N GLY A 277 -5.81 0.74 -19.24
CA GLY A 277 -4.48 0.14 -19.44
C GLY A 277 -3.60 0.82 -20.51
N ARG A 278 -4.11 1.82 -21.23
CA ARG A 278 -3.40 2.53 -22.31
C ARG A 278 -3.21 4.01 -22.02
N LEU A 279 -4.19 4.64 -21.33
CA LEU A 279 -4.19 6.06 -21.00
C LEU A 279 -4.67 6.27 -19.55
N GLU A 280 -4.08 7.21 -18.87
CA GLU A 280 -4.51 7.75 -17.57
C GLU A 280 -4.42 9.28 -17.64
N PHE A 281 -5.20 9.98 -16.82
CA PHE A 281 -5.10 11.42 -16.65
C PHE A 281 -4.76 11.78 -15.22
N SER A 282 -3.67 12.51 -15.01
CA SER A 282 -3.29 13.01 -13.69
C SER A 282 -2.89 14.47 -13.73
N THR A 283 -3.26 15.20 -12.69
CA THR A 283 -2.94 16.63 -12.58
C THR A 283 -1.60 16.89 -11.88
N ASP A 284 -0.99 15.89 -11.24
CA ASP A 284 0.10 16.10 -10.29
C ASP A 284 1.27 15.11 -10.40
N VAL A 285 1.29 14.22 -11.38
CA VAL A 285 2.38 13.25 -11.52
C VAL A 285 3.63 13.95 -12.04
N ALA A 286 4.70 13.90 -11.26
CA ALA A 286 6.03 14.40 -11.60
C ALA A 286 6.11 15.87 -12.07
N GLY A 287 5.12 16.70 -11.69
CA GLY A 287 5.04 18.11 -12.12
C GLY A 287 4.49 18.34 -13.52
N ASP A 288 4.18 17.28 -14.26
CA ASP A 288 3.55 17.35 -15.57
C ASP A 288 2.03 17.13 -15.44
N ILE A 289 1.28 18.14 -15.76
CA ILE A 289 -0.18 18.08 -15.84
C ILE A 289 -0.52 17.44 -17.17
N GLY A 290 -1.23 16.32 -17.14
CA GLY A 290 -1.73 15.85 -18.39
C GLY A 290 -2.01 14.36 -18.51
N TRP A 291 -2.05 13.98 -19.77
CA TRP A 291 -2.32 12.63 -20.18
C TRP A 291 -1.06 11.79 -20.15
N LEU A 292 -1.17 10.61 -19.57
CA LEU A 292 -0.12 9.61 -19.50
C LEU A 292 -0.50 8.41 -20.36
N GLY A 293 0.43 7.95 -21.20
CA GLY A 293 0.30 6.75 -21.99
C GLY A 293 1.15 5.62 -21.41
N TRP A 294 0.63 4.39 -21.43
CA TRP A 294 1.40 3.21 -21.07
C TRP A 294 2.33 2.80 -22.22
N ASN A 295 3.62 2.69 -21.93
CA ASN A 295 4.64 2.36 -22.92
C ASN A 295 5.14 0.89 -22.83
N GLY A 296 4.42 0.04 -22.09
CA GLY A 296 4.82 -1.35 -21.83
C GLY A 296 5.63 -1.54 -20.55
N ARG A 297 6.03 -0.44 -19.86
CA ARG A 297 6.86 -0.46 -18.66
C ARG A 297 6.46 0.61 -17.65
N THR A 298 6.17 1.80 -18.13
CA THR A 298 5.82 2.96 -17.28
C THR A 298 4.70 3.77 -17.91
N TRP A 299 4.03 4.53 -17.07
CA TRP A 299 3.18 5.64 -17.46
C TRP A 299 4.03 6.87 -17.71
N ALA A 300 4.08 7.33 -18.94
CA ALA A 300 4.85 8.49 -19.39
C ALA A 300 3.94 9.52 -20.06
N PRO A 301 4.36 10.79 -20.24
CA PRO A 301 3.58 11.77 -20.98
C PRO A 301 3.10 11.19 -22.32
N ASP A 302 1.79 11.33 -22.57
CA ASP A 302 1.16 10.72 -23.75
C ASP A 302 1.68 11.33 -25.05
N ALA A 303 2.34 10.50 -25.86
CA ALA A 303 2.79 10.88 -27.18
C ALA A 303 1.73 10.59 -28.26
N ASN A 304 1.14 9.38 -28.27
CA ASN A 304 0.28 8.91 -29.34
C ASN A 304 -0.93 8.07 -28.87
N ALA A 305 -0.94 7.57 -27.65
CA ALA A 305 -1.96 6.64 -27.17
C ALA A 305 -3.38 7.24 -27.24
N SER A 306 -3.54 8.54 -26.98
CA SER A 306 -4.82 9.25 -27.16
C SER A 306 -5.33 9.20 -28.61
N HIS A 307 -4.45 9.29 -29.60
CA HIS A 307 -4.82 9.20 -31.00
C HIS A 307 -5.22 7.79 -31.41
N GLU A 308 -4.48 6.79 -30.89
CA GLU A 308 -4.79 5.37 -31.14
C GLU A 308 -6.15 5.00 -30.56
N VAL A 309 -6.42 5.37 -29.30
CA VAL A 309 -7.72 5.14 -28.66
C VAL A 309 -8.85 5.87 -29.40
N ALA A 310 -8.62 7.10 -29.85
CA ALA A 310 -9.63 7.84 -30.63
C ALA A 310 -9.92 7.18 -31.99
N LEU A 311 -8.90 6.59 -32.63
CA LEU A 311 -9.08 5.82 -33.86
C LEU A 311 -9.85 4.51 -33.58
N ASP A 312 -9.57 3.82 -32.49
CA ASP A 312 -10.30 2.61 -32.14
C ASP A 312 -11.78 2.94 -31.86
N LEU A 313 -12.04 3.99 -31.08
CA LEU A 313 -13.40 4.50 -30.86
C LEU A 313 -14.10 4.84 -32.18
N SER A 314 -13.40 5.48 -33.11
CA SER A 314 -13.95 5.79 -34.40
C SER A 314 -14.31 4.53 -35.23
N ARG A 315 -13.51 3.47 -35.15
CA ARG A 315 -13.77 2.16 -35.77
C ARG A 315 -14.97 1.47 -35.14
N GLU A 316 -15.05 1.43 -33.79
CA GLU A 316 -16.22 0.87 -33.09
C GLU A 316 -17.51 1.58 -33.49
N LEU A 317 -17.52 2.92 -33.47
CA LEU A 317 -18.70 3.70 -33.88
C LEU A 317 -19.13 3.42 -35.32
N ARG A 318 -18.18 3.23 -36.25
CA ARG A 318 -18.50 2.86 -37.65
C ARG A 318 -19.09 1.45 -37.76
N SER A 319 -18.56 0.52 -36.99
CA SER A 319 -19.09 -0.85 -36.96
C SER A 319 -20.52 -0.86 -36.41
N GLU A 320 -20.78 -0.10 -35.36
CA GLU A 320 -22.11 0.06 -34.78
C GLU A 320 -23.11 0.70 -35.76
N ALA A 321 -22.70 1.73 -36.50
CA ALA A 321 -23.52 2.33 -37.57
C ALA A 321 -23.88 1.38 -38.72
N ALA A 322 -23.04 0.37 -38.96
CA ALA A 322 -23.24 -0.59 -40.03
C ALA A 322 -24.18 -1.77 -39.66
N ILE A 323 -24.60 -1.89 -38.38
CA ILE A 323 -25.47 -2.97 -37.90
C ILE A 323 -26.87 -2.84 -38.52
N ALA A 324 -27.40 -3.94 -39.06
CA ALA A 324 -28.73 -3.99 -39.66
C ALA A 324 -29.83 -3.67 -38.62
N GLY A 325 -30.76 -2.77 -38.95
CA GLY A 325 -31.84 -2.33 -38.09
C GLY A 325 -31.68 -0.93 -37.49
N THR A 326 -30.52 -0.28 -37.64
CA THR A 326 -30.33 1.11 -37.24
C THR A 326 -31.02 2.06 -38.23
N SER A 327 -31.79 3.05 -37.74
CA SER A 327 -32.42 4.04 -38.63
C SER A 327 -31.37 4.89 -39.37
N GLU A 328 -31.62 5.28 -40.61
CA GLU A 328 -30.72 6.09 -41.45
C GLU A 328 -30.26 7.37 -40.75
N LYS A 329 -31.15 8.02 -40.03
CA LYS A 329 -30.83 9.22 -39.23
C LYS A 329 -29.81 8.90 -38.10
N LYS A 330 -29.98 7.77 -37.40
CA LYS A 330 -29.07 7.34 -36.31
C LYS A 330 -27.73 6.91 -36.88
N GLN A 331 -27.71 6.24 -38.05
CA GLN A 331 -26.45 5.92 -38.76
C GLN A 331 -25.66 7.16 -39.08
N ASP A 332 -26.30 8.19 -39.66
CA ASP A 332 -25.64 9.47 -39.99
C ASP A 332 -25.07 10.16 -38.77
N GLU A 333 -25.78 10.17 -37.66
CA GLU A 333 -25.30 10.76 -36.40
C GLU A 333 -24.06 10.03 -35.87
N ILE A 334 -24.04 8.69 -35.88
CA ILE A 334 -22.90 7.88 -35.46
C ILE A 334 -21.71 8.06 -36.43
N TYR A 335 -21.92 8.11 -37.75
CA TYR A 335 -20.86 8.38 -38.71
C TYR A 335 -20.22 9.78 -38.52
N ARG A 336 -21.03 10.81 -38.25
CA ARG A 336 -20.52 12.15 -37.90
C ARG A 336 -19.69 12.15 -36.61
N ALA A 337 -20.15 11.44 -35.60
CA ALA A 337 -19.41 11.25 -34.34
C ALA A 337 -18.08 10.55 -34.58
N SER A 338 -18.08 9.42 -35.30
CA SER A 338 -16.88 8.69 -35.68
C SER A 338 -15.86 9.58 -36.40
N SER A 339 -16.30 10.32 -37.38
CA SER A 339 -15.43 11.22 -38.14
C SER A 339 -14.89 12.36 -37.29
N LYS A 340 -15.68 12.88 -36.34
CA LYS A 340 -15.27 13.91 -35.40
C LYS A 340 -14.25 13.38 -34.40
N CYS A 341 -14.42 12.17 -33.88
CA CYS A 341 -13.47 11.54 -32.95
C CYS A 341 -12.08 11.35 -33.57
N SER A 342 -12.01 10.95 -34.81
CA SER A 342 -10.75 10.68 -35.53
C SER A 342 -10.12 11.92 -36.19
N SER A 343 -10.74 13.11 -36.06
CA SER A 343 -10.17 14.33 -36.62
C SER A 343 -8.94 14.78 -35.82
N ILE A 344 -7.83 15.01 -36.53
CA ILE A 344 -6.56 15.44 -35.93
C ILE A 344 -6.75 16.79 -35.19
N GLY A 345 -6.28 16.87 -33.98
CA GLY A 345 -6.31 18.09 -33.15
C GLY A 345 -7.63 18.33 -32.43
N SER A 346 -8.66 18.79 -33.09
CA SER A 346 -9.91 19.23 -32.41
C SER A 346 -10.71 18.05 -31.84
N GLY A 347 -10.76 16.90 -32.51
CA GLY A 347 -11.49 15.71 -32.06
C GLY A 347 -10.85 15.05 -30.84
N VAL A 348 -9.59 14.71 -30.93
CA VAL A 348 -8.84 14.07 -29.84
C VAL A 348 -8.74 14.99 -28.63
N ASN A 349 -8.46 16.29 -28.83
CA ASN A 349 -8.41 17.23 -27.72
C ASN A 349 -9.78 17.42 -27.06
N GLY A 350 -10.87 17.42 -27.81
CA GLY A 350 -12.22 17.43 -27.26
C GLY A 350 -12.53 16.20 -26.41
N LEU A 351 -12.14 14.99 -26.88
CA LEU A 351 -12.26 13.75 -26.10
C LEU A 351 -11.43 13.81 -24.83
N ARG A 352 -10.17 14.23 -24.90
CA ARG A 352 -9.29 14.40 -23.74
C ARG A 352 -9.90 15.37 -22.72
N THR A 353 -10.42 16.52 -23.16
CA THR A 353 -11.05 17.50 -22.27
C THR A 353 -12.26 16.92 -21.54
N LEU A 354 -13.13 16.21 -22.24
CA LEU A 354 -14.33 15.62 -21.65
C LEU A 354 -14.01 14.40 -20.78
N ALA A 355 -13.04 13.58 -21.17
CA ALA A 355 -12.66 12.36 -20.45
C ALA A 355 -11.76 12.63 -19.25
N SER A 356 -11.08 13.78 -19.18
CA SER A 356 -10.14 14.10 -18.09
C SER A 356 -10.78 14.02 -16.71
N GLU A 357 -12.03 14.48 -16.55
CA GLU A 357 -12.73 14.40 -15.27
C GLU A 357 -13.16 12.95 -14.92
N ILE A 358 -13.43 12.13 -15.92
CA ILE A 358 -13.81 10.72 -15.74
C ILE A 358 -12.60 9.88 -15.36
N MET A 359 -11.44 10.17 -15.97
CA MET A 359 -10.21 9.39 -15.87
C MET A 359 -9.21 9.94 -14.85
N ARG A 360 -9.57 11.01 -14.13
CA ARG A 360 -8.67 11.67 -13.18
C ARG A 360 -8.17 10.71 -12.10
N LYS A 361 -6.85 10.68 -11.95
CA LYS A 361 -6.13 10.00 -10.88
C LYS A 361 -5.37 11.01 -10.04
N GLY A 362 -5.27 10.74 -8.75
CA GLY A 362 -4.36 11.46 -7.88
C GLY A 362 -2.92 11.03 -8.14
N ALA A 363 -1.98 11.86 -7.75
CA ALA A 363 -0.58 11.49 -7.83
C ALA A 363 -0.20 10.38 -6.82
N GLU A 364 -1.01 10.20 -5.78
CA GLU A 364 -0.92 9.10 -4.81
C GLU A 364 -1.30 7.73 -5.38
N ASP A 365 -1.97 7.70 -6.53
CA ASP A 365 -2.31 6.45 -7.25
C ASP A 365 -1.11 5.88 -8.02
N PHE A 366 -0.02 6.66 -8.20
CA PHE A 366 1.18 6.28 -8.93
C PHE A 366 2.34 5.99 -8.00
N ASP A 367 3.19 5.03 -8.39
CA ASP A 367 4.39 4.60 -7.65
C ASP A 367 4.12 4.24 -6.18
N CYS A 368 2.91 3.77 -5.86
CA CYS A 368 2.43 3.56 -4.50
C CYS A 368 2.77 2.18 -3.90
N GLU A 369 3.38 1.28 -4.66
CA GLU A 369 3.74 -0.08 -4.24
C GLU A 369 5.19 -0.14 -3.71
N PRO A 370 5.44 0.10 -2.41
CA PRO A 370 6.79 0.26 -1.89
C PRO A 370 7.62 -1.04 -1.92
N HIS A 371 6.98 -2.19 -1.94
CA HIS A 371 7.65 -3.49 -2.02
C HIS A 371 8.00 -3.92 -3.44
N LEU A 372 7.57 -3.17 -4.46
CA LEU A 372 7.87 -3.44 -5.85
C LEU A 372 8.91 -2.44 -6.39
N LEU A 373 9.89 -2.93 -7.11
CA LEU A 373 10.87 -2.12 -7.83
C LEU A 373 10.73 -2.38 -9.33
N ASN A 374 10.26 -1.37 -10.06
CA ASN A 374 10.23 -1.43 -11.52
C ASN A 374 11.66 -1.34 -12.06
N VAL A 375 12.04 -2.28 -12.91
CA VAL A 375 13.39 -2.43 -13.49
C VAL A 375 13.31 -2.54 -15.01
N GLU A 376 14.45 -2.60 -15.69
CA GLU A 376 14.46 -2.58 -17.17
C GLU A 376 13.67 -3.73 -17.80
N ASN A 377 13.70 -4.93 -17.22
CA ASN A 377 13.06 -6.13 -17.77
C ASN A 377 11.80 -6.59 -17.03
N GLY A 378 11.24 -5.77 -16.13
CA GLY A 378 10.03 -6.12 -15.41
C GLY A 378 9.91 -5.43 -14.05
N VAL A 379 9.23 -6.07 -13.12
CA VAL A 379 9.03 -5.60 -11.75
C VAL A 379 9.53 -6.65 -10.77
N VAL A 380 10.41 -6.27 -9.88
CA VAL A 380 10.96 -7.14 -8.84
C VAL A 380 10.19 -6.95 -7.54
N ASP A 381 9.67 -8.02 -6.96
CA ASP A 381 9.16 -8.02 -5.60
C ASP A 381 10.35 -8.06 -4.63
N LEU A 382 10.58 -6.96 -3.93
CA LEU A 382 11.72 -6.78 -3.00
C LEU A 382 11.62 -7.66 -1.74
N ARG A 383 10.46 -8.30 -1.50
CA ARG A 383 10.26 -9.25 -0.39
C ARG A 383 10.82 -10.63 -0.73
N THR A 384 10.73 -11.02 -1.99
CA THR A 384 11.02 -12.38 -2.46
C THR A 384 12.17 -12.45 -3.47
N GLY A 385 12.46 -11.35 -4.18
CA GLY A 385 13.37 -11.33 -5.32
C GLY A 385 12.74 -11.83 -6.62
N GLU A 386 11.44 -12.08 -6.65
CA GLU A 386 10.74 -12.57 -7.84
C GLU A 386 10.61 -11.45 -8.89
N LEU A 387 11.00 -11.74 -10.12
CA LEU A 387 10.81 -10.86 -11.28
C LEU A 387 9.50 -11.21 -11.97
N ARG A 388 8.66 -10.21 -12.19
CA ARG A 388 7.40 -10.30 -12.90
C ARG A 388 7.33 -9.30 -14.04
N ARG A 389 6.44 -9.54 -15.02
CA ARG A 389 6.18 -8.56 -16.08
C ARG A 389 5.56 -7.27 -15.49
N ALA A 390 5.98 -6.12 -15.99
CA ALA A 390 5.35 -4.85 -15.63
C ALA A 390 3.91 -4.80 -16.15
N HIS A 391 2.99 -4.31 -15.31
CA HIS A 391 1.57 -4.26 -15.62
C HIS A 391 1.04 -2.82 -15.45
N PRO A 392 0.15 -2.32 -16.33
CA PRO A 392 -0.36 -0.95 -16.26
C PRO A 392 -1.07 -0.64 -14.93
N SER A 393 -1.70 -1.61 -14.27
CA SER A 393 -2.37 -1.39 -12.98
C SER A 393 -1.43 -1.02 -11.83
N GLN A 394 -0.14 -1.35 -11.94
CA GLN A 394 0.89 -0.98 -10.94
C GLN A 394 1.27 0.51 -10.99
N ARG A 395 0.86 1.21 -12.03
CA ARG A 395 1.02 2.67 -12.24
C ARG A 395 2.41 3.21 -11.96
N PHE A 396 3.46 2.49 -12.37
CA PHE A 396 4.82 3.02 -12.30
C PHE A 396 5.03 4.15 -13.30
N THR A 397 5.61 5.27 -12.84
CA THR A 397 6.03 6.38 -13.69
C THR A 397 7.53 6.37 -13.97
N THR A 398 8.28 5.53 -13.27
CA THR A 398 9.73 5.40 -13.38
C THR A 398 10.19 3.97 -13.24
N TYR A 399 11.44 3.71 -13.63
CA TYR A 399 12.09 2.41 -13.47
C TYR A 399 13.59 2.57 -13.24
N ALA A 400 14.22 1.57 -12.64
CA ALA A 400 15.68 1.45 -12.55
C ALA A 400 16.22 0.95 -13.90
N PRO A 401 17.17 1.66 -14.53
CA PRO A 401 17.59 1.37 -15.91
C PRO A 401 18.57 0.18 -16.02
N VAL A 402 18.34 -0.86 -15.24
CA VAL A 402 19.17 -2.06 -15.15
C VAL A 402 18.28 -3.29 -15.14
N PRO A 403 18.56 -4.32 -15.96
CA PRO A 403 17.80 -5.55 -15.92
C PRO A 403 18.15 -6.35 -14.65
N PHE A 404 17.14 -6.91 -14.00
CA PHE A 404 17.34 -7.87 -12.91
C PHE A 404 17.56 -9.26 -13.50
N THR A 405 18.67 -9.88 -13.12
CA THR A 405 19.13 -11.18 -13.65
C THR A 405 19.69 -12.03 -12.49
N ASP A 406 20.10 -13.25 -12.79
CA ASP A 406 20.78 -14.16 -11.85
C ASP A 406 22.26 -13.76 -11.58
N ALA A 407 22.57 -12.47 -11.69
CA ALA A 407 23.92 -11.96 -11.42
C ALA A 407 24.27 -12.17 -9.95
N ASP A 408 25.54 -12.60 -9.72
CA ASP A 408 26.06 -12.72 -8.36
C ASP A 408 26.10 -11.35 -7.66
N PRO A 409 25.38 -11.16 -6.55
CA PRO A 409 25.41 -9.89 -5.82
C PRO A 409 26.77 -9.52 -5.24
N GLU A 410 27.70 -10.46 -5.10
CA GLU A 410 29.07 -10.26 -4.67
C GLU A 410 30.10 -10.45 -5.79
N GLY A 411 29.65 -10.53 -7.04
CA GLY A 411 30.46 -10.76 -8.23
C GLY A 411 31.20 -9.52 -8.73
N GLY A 412 32.12 -9.76 -9.67
CA GLY A 412 32.79 -8.73 -10.43
C GLY A 412 33.69 -7.80 -9.62
N ASP A 413 33.93 -6.63 -10.15
CA ASP A 413 34.62 -5.53 -9.48
C ASP A 413 33.77 -4.90 -8.39
N TRP A 414 32.43 -4.99 -8.51
CA TRP A 414 31.49 -4.54 -7.48
C TRP A 414 31.71 -5.25 -6.13
N GLY A 415 31.70 -6.59 -6.11
CA GLY A 415 31.86 -7.35 -4.87
C GLY A 415 33.21 -7.12 -4.22
N LYS A 416 34.31 -7.05 -5.03
CA LYS A 416 35.63 -6.70 -4.53
C LYS A 416 35.67 -5.30 -3.92
N PHE A 417 35.02 -4.33 -4.60
CA PHE A 417 34.96 -2.94 -4.16
C PHE A 417 34.24 -2.85 -2.79
N VAL A 418 33.06 -3.42 -2.65
CA VAL A 418 32.28 -3.34 -1.40
C VAL A 418 33.05 -4.01 -0.25
N LYS A 419 33.70 -5.17 -0.47
CA LYS A 419 34.55 -5.85 0.51
C LYS A 419 35.77 -5.01 0.91
N THR A 420 36.33 -4.26 -0.03
CA THR A 420 37.47 -3.39 0.22
C THR A 420 37.10 -2.19 1.08
N ILE A 421 36.02 -1.49 0.76
CA ILE A 421 35.61 -0.28 1.51
C ILE A 421 34.94 -0.59 2.84
N ILE A 422 34.34 -1.78 2.99
CA ILE A 422 33.68 -2.26 4.20
C ILE A 422 34.14 -3.70 4.48
N PRO A 423 35.39 -3.89 5.02
CA PRO A 423 35.92 -5.22 5.27
C PRO A 423 35.19 -5.99 6.37
N ASP A 424 34.65 -5.29 7.37
CA ASP A 424 33.81 -5.91 8.41
C ASP A 424 32.52 -6.45 7.81
N GLU A 425 32.29 -7.76 7.94
CA GLU A 425 31.14 -8.44 7.35
C GLU A 425 29.81 -8.00 7.99
N SER A 426 29.79 -7.79 9.31
CA SER A 426 28.61 -7.35 10.03
C SER A 426 28.16 -5.97 9.56
N LEU A 427 29.12 -5.04 9.45
CA LEU A 427 28.87 -3.69 8.93
C LEU A 427 28.46 -3.72 7.45
N ARG A 428 29.09 -4.57 6.63
CA ARG A 428 28.77 -4.71 5.21
C ARG A 428 27.33 -5.22 5.00
N ARG A 429 26.90 -6.23 5.77
CA ARG A 429 25.52 -6.73 5.75
C ARG A 429 24.53 -5.67 6.23
N TYR A 430 24.87 -4.91 7.26
CA TYR A 430 24.03 -3.81 7.73
C TYR A 430 23.88 -2.72 6.67
N VAL A 431 24.96 -2.33 5.99
CA VAL A 431 24.92 -1.34 4.89
C VAL A 431 24.10 -1.86 3.72
N GLN A 432 24.26 -3.14 3.33
CA GLN A 432 23.46 -3.78 2.29
C GLN A 432 21.98 -3.72 2.63
N ARG A 433 21.62 -4.11 3.85
CA ARG A 433 20.23 -4.08 4.35
C ARG A 433 19.67 -2.66 4.40
N SER A 434 20.46 -1.69 4.83
CA SER A 434 20.07 -0.28 4.87
C SER A 434 19.77 0.26 3.47
N ILE A 435 20.58 -0.09 2.47
CA ILE A 435 20.37 0.31 1.08
C ILE A 435 19.16 -0.43 0.48
N GLY A 436 19.01 -1.71 0.79
CA GLY A 436 17.81 -2.47 0.44
C GLY A 436 16.53 -1.87 1.02
N TYR A 437 16.53 -1.49 2.30
CA TYR A 437 15.43 -0.75 2.93
C TYR A 437 15.12 0.55 2.19
N MET A 438 16.13 1.37 1.92
CA MET A 438 15.94 2.63 1.19
C MET A 438 15.36 2.40 -0.21
N ALA A 439 15.75 1.32 -0.89
CA ALA A 439 15.22 0.98 -2.21
C ALA A 439 13.73 0.59 -2.20
N THR A 440 13.15 0.23 -1.04
CA THR A 440 11.71 -0.04 -0.92
C THR A 440 10.84 1.22 -0.99
N GLY A 441 11.37 2.38 -0.63
CA GLY A 441 10.55 3.59 -0.45
C GLY A 441 9.71 3.59 0.83
N LEU A 442 9.94 2.64 1.74
CA LEU A 442 9.35 2.64 3.08
C LEU A 442 10.09 3.65 3.97
N ALA A 443 9.34 4.51 4.67
CA ALA A 443 9.91 5.51 5.58
C ALA A 443 9.55 5.23 7.06
N HIS A 444 9.04 4.03 7.38
CA HIS A 444 8.48 3.71 8.70
C HIS A 444 9.51 3.43 9.80
N GLU A 445 10.78 3.16 9.46
CA GLU A 445 11.87 3.01 10.44
C GLU A 445 12.20 4.33 11.14
N GLN A 446 11.75 5.44 10.59
CA GLN A 446 11.97 6.78 11.12
C GLN A 446 13.45 7.11 11.32
N VAL A 447 14.31 6.72 10.40
CA VAL A 447 15.77 6.91 10.47
C VAL A 447 16.29 7.73 9.30
N PHE A 448 17.49 8.25 9.49
CA PHE A 448 18.37 8.75 8.42
C PHE A 448 19.80 8.27 8.64
N PHE A 449 20.55 8.17 7.57
CA PHE A 449 21.89 7.62 7.61
C PHE A 449 22.94 8.71 7.46
N ILE A 450 24.05 8.58 8.17
CA ILE A 450 25.26 9.41 8.01
C ILE A 450 26.39 8.47 7.63
N TRP A 451 26.89 8.59 6.41
CA TRP A 451 28.07 7.88 5.96
C TRP A 451 29.31 8.71 6.30
N LEU A 452 29.97 8.38 7.40
CA LEU A 452 31.14 9.12 7.91
C LEU A 452 32.46 8.52 7.43
N GLY A 453 33.34 9.35 6.92
CA GLY A 453 34.70 8.93 6.59
C GLY A 453 35.56 10.09 6.07
N SER A 454 36.84 10.10 6.38
CA SER A 454 37.78 11.21 6.20
C SER A 454 38.25 11.49 4.75
N GLY A 455 37.60 10.88 3.74
CA GLY A 455 37.96 10.98 2.33
C GLY A 455 38.70 9.74 1.83
N ALA A 456 38.75 9.55 0.50
CA ALA A 456 39.36 8.39 -0.17
C ALA A 456 38.91 7.02 0.38
N ASN A 457 37.63 6.89 0.75
CA ASN A 457 37.03 5.71 1.41
C ASN A 457 35.90 5.07 0.61
N GLY A 458 35.76 5.41 -0.67
CA GLY A 458 34.81 4.77 -1.59
C GLY A 458 33.38 5.24 -1.48
N LYS A 459 32.97 6.12 -0.53
CA LYS A 459 31.56 6.62 -0.39
C LYS A 459 31.00 7.19 -1.70
N SER A 460 31.79 8.03 -2.39
CA SER A 460 31.34 8.66 -3.64
C SER A 460 31.18 7.65 -4.77
N VAL A 461 32.08 6.67 -4.87
CA VAL A 461 31.95 5.56 -5.85
C VAL A 461 30.74 4.72 -5.55
N LEU A 462 30.52 4.36 -4.27
CA LEU A 462 29.33 3.62 -3.83
C LEU A 462 28.04 4.37 -4.22
N SER A 463 27.93 5.64 -3.84
CA SER A 463 26.77 6.48 -4.17
C SER A 463 26.55 6.61 -5.67
N HIS A 464 27.63 6.74 -6.45
CA HIS A 464 27.54 6.85 -7.92
C HIS A 464 27.06 5.55 -8.57
N CYS A 465 27.59 4.39 -8.18
CA CYS A 465 27.13 3.10 -8.68
C CYS A 465 25.65 2.84 -8.33
N LEU A 466 25.23 3.17 -7.10
CA LEU A 466 23.82 3.07 -6.69
C LEU A 466 22.92 4.00 -7.51
N SER A 467 23.37 5.24 -7.79
CA SER A 467 22.61 6.20 -8.61
C SER A 467 22.45 5.71 -10.04
N GLN A 468 23.50 5.18 -10.65
CA GLN A 468 23.44 4.61 -12.01
C GLN A 468 22.56 3.35 -12.07
N CYS A 469 22.54 2.56 -11.00
CA CYS A 469 21.72 1.36 -10.90
C CYS A 469 20.24 1.68 -10.71
N LEU A 470 19.90 2.57 -9.77
CA LEU A 470 18.51 2.90 -9.42
C LEU A 470 17.91 3.97 -10.33
N GLY A 471 18.74 4.75 -11.02
CA GLY A 471 18.31 5.87 -11.84
C GLY A 471 17.97 7.13 -11.03
N ASP A 472 17.90 8.26 -11.74
CA ASP A 472 17.80 9.61 -11.16
C ASP A 472 16.46 9.90 -10.43
N ARG A 473 15.47 9.02 -10.56
CA ARG A 473 14.19 9.20 -9.91
C ARG A 473 14.11 8.44 -8.58
N PHE A 474 14.64 7.24 -8.49
CA PHE A 474 14.66 6.48 -7.25
C PHE A 474 15.77 6.94 -6.30
N LEU A 475 16.95 7.28 -6.83
CA LEU A 475 18.04 7.87 -6.05
C LEU A 475 18.29 9.30 -6.49
N MET A 476 17.94 10.26 -5.65
CA MET A 476 18.07 11.68 -5.94
C MET A 476 19.14 12.33 -5.07
N SER A 477 19.94 13.19 -5.68
CA SER A 477 20.89 14.02 -4.95
C SER A 477 20.29 15.36 -4.59
N THR A 478 20.62 15.88 -3.40
CA THR A 478 20.20 17.20 -2.94
C THR A 478 21.34 17.94 -2.20
N GLN A 479 21.16 19.24 -2.00
CA GLN A 479 22.12 20.03 -1.24
C GLN A 479 21.94 19.77 0.26
N PHE A 480 23.06 19.58 0.97
CA PHE A 480 23.05 19.41 2.43
C PHE A 480 22.36 20.57 3.16
N SER A 481 22.48 21.80 2.63
CA SER A 481 21.89 23.00 3.21
C SER A 481 20.38 22.90 3.43
N VAL A 482 19.66 22.10 2.65
CA VAL A 482 18.19 21.89 2.79
C VAL A 482 17.82 21.33 4.18
N PHE A 483 18.74 20.57 4.77
CA PHE A 483 18.58 19.96 6.09
C PHE A 483 19.27 20.75 7.21
N THR A 484 19.60 22.02 6.96
CA THR A 484 20.21 22.91 7.93
C THR A 484 19.31 24.08 8.30
N THR A 485 19.60 24.70 9.43
CA THR A 485 18.89 25.90 9.91
C THR A 485 19.13 27.15 9.06
N ALA A 486 20.07 27.09 8.10
CA ALA A 486 20.48 28.23 7.28
C ALA A 486 19.57 28.52 6.08
N VAL A 487 18.68 27.61 5.69
CA VAL A 487 17.83 27.73 4.48
C VAL A 487 16.41 28.17 4.86
N ASN A 488 15.86 29.09 4.07
CA ASN A 488 14.50 29.57 4.27
C ASN A 488 13.44 28.49 3.88
N LEU A 489 12.22 28.66 4.41
CA LEU A 489 11.13 27.71 4.22
C LEU A 489 10.75 27.52 2.74
N GLU A 490 10.77 28.57 1.93
CA GLU A 490 10.39 28.48 0.52
C GLU A 490 11.36 27.59 -0.28
N SER A 491 12.67 27.75 -0.06
CA SER A 491 13.69 26.91 -0.70
C SER A 491 13.60 25.44 -0.26
N LYS A 492 13.30 25.19 1.03
CA LYS A 492 13.05 23.83 1.55
C LYS A 492 11.84 23.20 0.88
N THR A 493 10.72 23.90 0.87
CA THR A 493 9.46 23.41 0.31
C THR A 493 9.59 23.09 -1.18
N ARG A 494 10.34 23.91 -1.94
CA ARG A 494 10.62 23.66 -3.35
C ARG A 494 11.47 22.40 -3.54
N GLU A 495 12.52 22.26 -2.75
CA GLU A 495 13.40 21.09 -2.83
C GLU A 495 12.66 19.82 -2.42
N PHE A 496 11.87 19.86 -1.35
CA PHE A 496 11.01 18.74 -0.95
C PHE A 496 9.99 18.37 -2.03
N GLY A 497 9.42 19.35 -2.74
CA GLY A 497 8.56 19.09 -3.89
C GLY A 497 9.27 18.29 -5.00
N ARG A 498 10.55 18.62 -5.28
CA ARG A 498 11.38 17.90 -6.27
C ARG A 498 11.65 16.45 -5.86
N LEU A 499 11.78 16.18 -4.55
CA LEU A 499 12.11 14.86 -4.01
C LEU A 499 10.90 13.90 -3.93
N ARG A 500 9.72 14.33 -4.33
CA ARG A 500 8.54 13.45 -4.38
C ARG A 500 8.79 12.25 -5.28
N GLY A 501 8.46 11.03 -4.81
CA GLY A 501 8.64 9.78 -5.54
C GLY A 501 10.07 9.21 -5.48
N ALA A 502 11.05 9.92 -4.88
CA ALA A 502 12.33 9.33 -4.56
C ALA A 502 12.19 8.23 -3.50
N ARG A 503 13.17 7.32 -3.43
CA ARG A 503 13.30 6.28 -2.40
C ARG A 503 14.54 6.50 -1.54
N MET A 504 15.61 6.95 -2.13
CA MET A 504 16.84 7.31 -1.46
C MET A 504 17.24 8.74 -1.83
N VAL A 505 17.55 9.57 -0.84
CA VAL A 505 17.99 10.94 -1.05
C VAL A 505 19.38 11.10 -0.46
N VAL A 506 20.35 11.41 -1.30
CA VAL A 506 21.76 11.59 -0.89
C VAL A 506 22.09 13.07 -0.87
N ALA A 507 22.59 13.55 0.28
CA ALA A 507 23.14 14.88 0.42
C ALA A 507 24.62 14.81 0.83
N SER A 508 25.49 15.51 0.10
CA SER A 508 26.93 15.46 0.32
C SER A 508 27.50 16.81 0.72
N GLU A 509 28.65 16.74 1.39
CA GLU A 509 29.54 17.86 1.74
C GLU A 509 28.89 18.95 2.61
N PRO A 510 28.60 18.66 3.90
CA PRO A 510 28.29 19.73 4.84
C PRO A 510 29.49 20.71 4.95
N LYS A 511 29.19 21.98 4.97
CA LYS A 511 30.23 22.98 5.34
C LYS A 511 30.73 22.68 6.75
N VAL A 512 32.00 22.88 7.01
CA VAL A 512 32.56 22.70 8.36
C VAL A 512 31.73 23.50 9.38
N GLY A 513 31.29 22.81 10.43
CA GLY A 513 30.44 23.39 11.45
C GLY A 513 28.95 23.55 11.05
N ALA A 514 28.52 22.91 9.97
CA ALA A 514 27.09 22.84 9.62
C ALA A 514 26.28 22.21 10.76
N GLN A 515 25.08 22.74 10.99
CA GLN A 515 24.17 22.28 12.04
C GLN A 515 22.89 21.75 11.41
N PHE A 516 22.48 20.57 11.81
CA PHE A 516 21.22 19.99 11.36
C PHE A 516 20.00 20.80 11.83
N ASP A 517 19.03 20.95 10.97
CA ASP A 517 17.66 21.31 11.33
C ASP A 517 16.92 20.04 11.80
N THR A 518 16.98 19.81 13.11
CA THR A 518 16.37 18.61 13.72
C THR A 518 14.87 18.57 13.56
N ALA A 519 14.20 19.72 13.47
CA ALA A 519 12.77 19.80 13.19
C ALA A 519 12.45 19.30 11.77
N ALA A 520 13.18 19.80 10.76
CA ALA A 520 13.01 19.33 9.37
C ALA A 520 13.34 17.83 9.23
N LEU A 521 14.37 17.32 9.90
CA LEU A 521 14.70 15.90 9.88
C LEU A 521 13.63 15.04 10.56
N LYS A 522 13.05 15.50 11.67
CA LYS A 522 11.93 14.82 12.32
C LYS A 522 10.69 14.79 11.44
N GLU A 523 10.40 15.90 10.73
CA GLU A 523 9.30 16.01 9.79
C GLU A 523 9.42 14.98 8.66
N VAL A 524 10.54 14.98 7.93
CA VAL A 524 10.73 14.08 6.77
C VAL A 524 10.88 12.60 7.12
N THR A 525 11.29 12.28 8.37
CA THR A 525 11.42 10.90 8.85
C THR A 525 10.26 10.46 9.74
N GLY A 526 9.30 11.34 10.01
CA GLY A 526 8.19 11.08 10.94
C GLY A 526 7.08 10.21 10.35
N GLY A 527 7.00 10.07 9.03
CA GLY A 527 5.92 9.34 8.34
C GLY A 527 4.66 10.18 8.15
N GLU A 528 4.68 11.47 8.52
CA GLU A 528 3.61 12.43 8.28
C GLU A 528 3.75 13.09 6.91
N SER A 529 2.66 13.73 6.44
CA SER A 529 2.70 14.47 5.18
C SER A 529 3.51 15.76 5.33
N ILE A 530 4.41 16.02 4.39
CA ILE A 530 5.21 17.23 4.31
C ILE A 530 4.73 18.14 3.17
N LEU A 531 5.05 19.43 3.26
CA LEU A 531 4.72 20.42 2.24
C LEU A 531 5.78 20.40 1.13
N GLY A 532 5.33 20.21 -0.12
CA GLY A 532 6.13 20.35 -1.33
C GLY A 532 5.55 21.45 -2.25
N ARG A 533 6.38 22.00 -3.14
CA ARG A 533 5.95 22.96 -4.14
C ARG A 533 6.82 22.87 -5.38
N HIS A 534 6.21 22.77 -6.55
CA HIS A 534 6.92 22.94 -7.82
C HIS A 534 6.99 24.42 -8.20
N LEU A 535 7.96 24.76 -9.04
CA LEU A 535 8.16 26.15 -9.50
C LEU A 535 6.90 26.60 -10.26
N PHE A 536 6.37 27.77 -9.90
CA PHE A 536 5.15 28.36 -10.47
C PHE A 536 3.85 27.55 -10.24
N CYS A 537 3.88 26.54 -9.36
CA CYS A 537 2.71 25.74 -9.02
C CYS A 537 2.21 26.03 -7.59
N ASN A 538 0.98 25.60 -7.30
CA ASN A 538 0.46 25.59 -5.93
C ASN A 538 1.25 24.60 -5.06
N ALA A 539 1.30 24.86 -3.76
CA ALA A 539 1.86 23.92 -2.81
C ALA A 539 0.95 22.68 -2.68
N PHE A 540 1.54 21.54 -2.45
CA PHE A 540 0.87 20.27 -2.23
C PHE A 540 1.48 19.55 -1.03
N THR A 541 0.76 18.59 -0.47
CA THR A 541 1.26 17.74 0.61
C THR A 541 1.44 16.31 0.11
N TYR A 542 2.50 15.64 0.58
CA TYR A 542 2.74 14.24 0.27
C TYR A 542 3.49 13.56 1.42
N ARG A 543 3.38 12.24 1.54
CA ARG A 543 4.19 11.47 2.48
C ARG A 543 5.53 11.14 1.83
N PRO A 544 6.67 11.43 2.48
CA PRO A 544 7.97 11.03 1.96
C PRO A 544 8.07 9.51 1.83
N THR A 545 8.53 9.07 0.67
CA THR A 545 8.90 7.67 0.38
C THR A 545 10.41 7.48 0.40
N TRP A 546 11.15 8.49 0.82
CA TRP A 546 12.60 8.53 0.76
C TRP A 546 13.23 8.65 2.14
N THR A 547 14.40 8.05 2.24
CA THR A 547 15.23 8.11 3.44
C THR A 547 16.45 8.98 3.18
N PRO A 548 16.71 10.02 4.03
CA PRO A 548 17.89 10.86 3.89
C PRO A 548 19.18 10.08 4.20
N THR A 549 20.18 10.29 3.38
CA THR A 549 21.54 9.78 3.57
C THR A 549 22.55 10.92 3.39
N PHE A 550 23.35 11.17 4.40
CA PHE A 550 24.33 12.26 4.43
C PHE A 550 25.75 11.71 4.29
N MET A 551 26.45 12.10 3.23
CA MET A 551 27.87 11.77 3.08
C MET A 551 28.72 12.87 3.71
N CYS A 552 29.39 12.54 4.80
CA CYS A 552 30.12 13.50 5.62
C CYS A 552 31.57 13.08 5.82
N ASN A 553 32.49 14.07 5.85
CA ASN A 553 33.84 13.87 6.33
C ASN A 553 33.96 14.24 7.81
N ASN A 554 33.12 15.13 8.30
CA ASN A 554 32.97 15.50 9.70
C ASN A 554 31.48 15.45 10.07
N LEU A 555 31.21 15.04 11.29
CA LEU A 555 29.82 14.98 11.79
C LEU A 555 29.24 16.39 11.92
N PRO A 556 28.05 16.65 11.37
CA PRO A 556 27.33 17.91 11.54
C PRO A 556 26.90 18.10 13.01
N LYS A 557 26.71 19.34 13.47
CA LYS A 557 26.25 19.60 14.82
C LYS A 557 24.77 19.26 15.02
N VAL A 558 24.44 18.68 16.16
CA VAL A 558 23.06 18.36 16.60
C VAL A 558 22.76 19.16 17.88
N SER A 559 21.93 20.20 17.77
CA SER A 559 21.64 21.08 18.90
C SER A 559 20.65 20.52 19.91
N GLU A 560 19.96 19.43 19.60
CA GLU A 560 18.96 18.79 20.45
C GLU A 560 19.50 17.48 21.03
N THR A 561 19.41 17.37 22.34
CA THR A 561 19.84 16.17 23.09
C THR A 561 18.70 15.20 23.36
N ASP A 562 17.47 15.48 22.84
CA ASP A 562 16.31 14.65 23.08
C ASP A 562 16.40 13.26 22.41
N HIS A 563 15.76 12.28 23.05
CA HIS A 563 15.70 10.91 22.53
C HIS A 563 15.06 10.82 21.14
N GLY A 564 14.10 11.70 20.84
CA GLY A 564 13.38 11.73 19.56
C GLY A 564 14.31 11.99 18.35
N THR A 565 15.32 12.84 18.49
CA THR A 565 16.35 13.11 17.48
C THR A 565 17.33 11.94 17.37
N TRP A 566 17.92 11.53 18.49
CA TRP A 566 19.01 10.55 18.51
C TRP A 566 18.59 9.15 18.04
N ARG A 567 17.37 8.71 18.34
CA ARG A 567 16.86 7.42 17.85
C ARG A 567 16.75 7.32 16.33
N ARG A 568 16.77 8.47 15.63
CA ARG A 568 16.68 8.54 14.16
C ARG A 568 18.04 8.47 13.47
N ILE A 569 19.12 8.76 14.17
CA ILE A 569 20.46 8.82 13.60
C ILE A 569 21.04 7.41 13.50
N ARG A 570 21.58 7.09 12.32
CA ARG A 570 22.40 5.88 12.08
C ARG A 570 23.69 6.32 11.44
N ALA A 571 24.75 6.46 12.25
CA ALA A 571 26.07 6.85 11.77
C ALA A 571 26.87 5.60 11.33
N ILE A 572 27.14 5.48 10.05
CA ILE A 572 27.84 4.36 9.43
C ILE A 572 29.31 4.75 9.19
N PRO A 573 30.27 4.05 9.81
CA PRO A 573 31.69 4.38 9.67
C PRO A 573 32.30 3.78 8.38
N PHE A 574 32.85 4.62 7.52
CA PHE A 574 33.73 4.23 6.40
C PHE A 574 35.18 4.45 6.82
N ARG A 575 35.73 3.49 7.56
CA ARG A 575 37.04 3.61 8.23
C ARG A 575 38.23 3.36 7.31
N VAL A 576 38.03 2.69 6.18
CA VAL A 576 39.13 2.40 5.22
C VAL A 576 39.48 3.65 4.48
N GLN A 577 40.80 3.95 4.41
CA GLN A 577 41.34 4.98 3.56
C GLN A 577 42.17 4.31 2.46
N ILE A 578 41.82 4.51 1.22
CA ILE A 578 42.50 3.92 0.06
C ILE A 578 43.68 4.82 -0.28
N PRO A 579 44.96 4.34 -0.14
CA PRO A 579 46.14 5.12 -0.49
C PRO A 579 46.12 5.56 -1.96
N GLU A 580 46.60 6.78 -2.24
CA GLU A 580 46.57 7.34 -3.59
C GLU A 580 47.23 6.43 -4.64
N ALA A 581 48.32 5.78 -4.25
CA ALA A 581 49.10 4.90 -5.14
C ALA A 581 48.30 3.65 -5.62
N VAL A 582 47.22 3.25 -4.91
CA VAL A 582 46.41 2.10 -5.26
C VAL A 582 44.96 2.50 -5.62
N GLN A 583 44.69 3.80 -5.70
CA GLN A 583 43.37 4.28 -6.15
C GLN A 583 43.20 4.01 -7.64
N ASP A 584 42.16 3.30 -7.96
CA ASP A 584 41.75 3.02 -9.34
C ASP A 584 40.67 4.02 -9.80
N ARG A 585 41.08 4.96 -10.63
CA ARG A 585 40.22 6.03 -11.15
C ARG A 585 39.11 5.50 -12.11
N GLU A 586 39.36 4.37 -12.75
CA GLU A 586 38.44 3.75 -13.72
C GLU A 586 37.50 2.74 -13.07
N LEU A 587 37.66 2.44 -11.79
CA LEU A 587 36.83 1.43 -11.08
C LEU A 587 35.35 1.72 -11.18
N SER A 588 34.93 2.96 -10.96
CA SER A 588 33.54 3.37 -11.08
C SER A 588 32.96 3.12 -12.47
N SER A 589 33.72 3.52 -13.50
CA SER A 589 33.32 3.32 -14.91
C SER A 589 33.22 1.83 -15.27
N ARG A 590 34.14 1.00 -14.77
CA ARG A 590 34.09 -0.46 -15.01
C ARG A 590 32.90 -1.12 -14.31
N ILE A 591 32.63 -0.76 -13.06
CA ILE A 591 31.45 -1.26 -12.33
C ILE A 591 30.17 -0.86 -13.07
N ILE A 592 30.05 0.40 -13.48
CA ILE A 592 28.89 0.90 -14.22
C ILE A 592 28.76 0.21 -15.58
N GLY A 593 29.87 -0.02 -16.28
CA GLY A 593 29.83 -0.67 -17.60
C GLY A 593 29.52 -2.17 -17.57
N ASN A 594 29.90 -2.88 -16.50
CA ASN A 594 29.87 -4.35 -16.49
C ASN A 594 29.08 -4.98 -15.34
N ASP A 595 28.97 -4.33 -14.18
CA ASP A 595 28.52 -4.98 -12.94
C ASP A 595 27.18 -4.41 -12.41
N LEU A 596 26.48 -3.50 -13.12
CA LEU A 596 25.22 -2.96 -12.63
C LEU A 596 24.17 -4.02 -12.31
N PRO A 597 24.04 -5.15 -13.05
CA PRO A 597 23.16 -6.26 -12.62
C PRO A 597 23.54 -6.84 -11.26
N SER A 598 24.84 -6.96 -10.94
CA SER A 598 25.31 -7.39 -9.60
C SER A 598 25.02 -6.34 -8.53
N VAL A 599 25.13 -5.05 -8.85
CA VAL A 599 24.71 -3.96 -7.94
C VAL A 599 23.22 -4.07 -7.63
N LEU A 600 22.38 -4.28 -8.64
CA LEU A 600 20.94 -4.45 -8.47
C LEU A 600 20.62 -5.70 -7.65
N ALA A 601 21.24 -6.83 -7.96
CA ALA A 601 21.08 -8.08 -7.19
C ALA A 601 21.49 -7.90 -5.73
N TRP A 602 22.57 -7.12 -5.46
CA TRP A 602 23.01 -6.80 -4.12
C TRP A 602 22.01 -5.92 -3.35
N ILE A 603 21.36 -4.94 -4.00
CA ILE A 603 20.31 -4.11 -3.43
C ILE A 603 19.10 -4.97 -3.10
N VAL A 604 18.64 -5.83 -4.03
CA VAL A 604 17.49 -6.73 -3.85
C VAL A 604 17.75 -7.72 -2.70
N ALA A 605 18.93 -8.32 -2.63
CA ALA A 605 19.32 -9.19 -1.52
C ALA A 605 19.27 -8.45 -0.17
N GLY A 606 19.69 -7.18 -0.15
CA GLY A 606 19.56 -6.30 1.02
C GLY A 606 18.10 -6.05 1.41
N ALA A 607 17.23 -5.83 0.44
CA ALA A 607 15.79 -5.63 0.67
C ALA A 607 15.12 -6.90 1.20
N ILE A 608 15.40 -8.06 0.62
CA ILE A 608 14.90 -9.36 1.12
C ILE A 608 15.33 -9.58 2.58
N SER A 609 16.61 -9.30 2.89
CA SER A 609 17.12 -9.39 4.27
C SER A 609 16.40 -8.41 5.20
N TYR A 610 16.08 -7.21 4.72
CA TYR A 610 15.32 -6.22 5.48
C TYR A 610 13.90 -6.71 5.77
N PHE A 611 13.16 -7.20 4.79
CA PHE A 611 11.80 -7.70 5.00
C PHE A 611 11.75 -8.90 5.93
N LYS A 612 12.81 -9.70 5.96
CA LYS A 612 12.91 -10.87 6.85
C LYS A 612 13.25 -10.47 8.30
N ASP A 613 14.23 -9.60 8.50
CA ASP A 613 14.88 -9.38 9.80
C ASP A 613 14.74 -7.94 10.32
N GLY A 614 14.06 -7.04 9.59
CA GLY A 614 14.05 -5.61 9.84
C GLY A 614 15.41 -4.97 9.57
N LEU A 615 15.57 -3.70 9.93
CA LEU A 615 16.85 -2.99 9.78
C LEU A 615 17.95 -3.60 10.67
N GLY A 616 17.57 -4.07 11.86
CA GLY A 616 18.47 -4.68 12.82
C GLY A 616 19.46 -3.69 13.44
N SER A 617 20.49 -4.22 14.10
CA SER A 617 21.57 -3.43 14.70
C SER A 617 22.93 -3.86 14.16
N CYS A 618 23.92 -2.97 14.35
CA CYS A 618 25.33 -3.24 14.04
C CYS A 618 26.21 -2.56 15.10
N PRO A 619 27.08 -3.29 15.81
CA PRO A 619 27.90 -2.72 16.88
C PRO A 619 28.71 -1.49 16.44
N ALA A 620 29.30 -1.50 15.26
CA ALA A 620 30.08 -0.37 14.74
C ALA A 620 29.24 0.89 14.48
N VAL A 621 27.94 0.72 14.14
CA VAL A 621 27.01 1.83 13.93
C VAL A 621 26.50 2.36 15.28
N GLU A 622 26.24 1.46 16.22
CA GLU A 622 25.80 1.82 17.57
C GLU A 622 26.91 2.57 18.33
N GLU A 623 28.13 2.06 18.30
CA GLU A 623 29.32 2.70 18.87
C GLU A 623 29.50 4.12 18.32
N LEU A 624 29.60 4.27 17.00
CA LEU A 624 29.78 5.58 16.38
C LEU A 624 28.62 6.54 16.68
N THR A 625 27.39 6.05 16.68
CA THR A 625 26.22 6.89 16.98
C THR A 625 26.21 7.32 18.46
N SER A 626 26.64 6.43 19.38
CA SER A 626 26.79 6.73 20.81
C SER A 626 27.88 7.76 21.06
N ASP A 627 29.06 7.59 20.44
CA ASP A 627 30.18 8.53 20.52
C ASP A 627 29.80 9.90 19.97
N TYR A 628 29.06 9.92 18.84
CA TYR A 628 28.55 11.16 18.28
C TYR A 628 27.61 11.86 19.24
N ARG A 629 26.68 11.12 19.87
CA ARG A 629 25.78 11.66 20.88
C ARG A 629 26.53 12.21 22.09
N ALA A 630 27.53 11.49 22.58
CA ALA A 630 28.35 11.92 23.69
C ALA A 630 29.12 13.21 23.37
N SER A 631 29.71 13.32 22.17
CA SER A 631 30.44 14.52 21.73
C SER A 631 29.57 15.76 21.56
N GLU A 632 28.28 15.62 21.31
CA GLU A 632 27.31 16.73 21.18
C GLU A 632 26.65 17.10 22.51
N ASP A 633 26.84 16.29 23.55
CA ASP A 633 26.29 16.52 24.90
C ASP A 633 27.23 17.35 25.78
N VAL A 634 27.41 18.60 25.42
CA VAL A 634 28.31 19.54 26.15
C VAL A 634 27.99 19.63 27.64
N ILE A 635 26.69 19.58 28.03
CA ILE A 635 26.31 19.62 29.46
C ILE A 635 26.62 18.29 30.14
N GLY A 636 26.42 17.17 29.47
CA GLY A 636 26.79 15.85 29.95
C GLY A 636 28.29 15.75 30.21
N GLY A 637 29.12 16.16 29.24
CA GLY A 637 30.58 16.22 29.38
C GLY A 637 31.02 17.05 30.60
N TRP A 638 30.45 18.23 30.76
CA TRP A 638 30.70 19.04 31.95
C TRP A 638 30.29 18.34 33.27
N ILE A 639 29.15 17.64 33.29
CA ILE A 639 28.71 16.89 34.46
C ILE A 639 29.72 15.82 34.83
N ASP A 640 30.16 15.05 33.82
CA ASP A 640 31.09 13.93 34.03
C ASP A 640 32.45 14.40 34.53
N GLU A 641 32.96 15.50 33.95
CA GLU A 641 34.30 16.02 34.29
C GLU A 641 34.31 16.91 35.55
N GLN A 642 33.34 17.81 35.67
CA GLN A 642 33.36 18.87 36.67
C GLN A 642 32.39 18.66 37.84
N CYS A 643 31.54 17.64 37.80
CA CYS A 643 30.54 17.41 38.82
C CYS A 643 30.68 16.05 39.49
N SER A 644 30.23 16.01 40.77
CA SER A 644 29.95 14.78 41.50
C SER A 644 28.44 14.60 41.58
N VAL A 645 27.96 13.42 41.21
CA VAL A 645 26.55 13.06 41.26
C VAL A 645 26.26 12.27 42.52
N GLY A 646 25.25 12.67 43.29
CA GLY A 646 24.90 12.02 44.57
C GLY A 646 23.89 12.81 45.40
N SER A 647 24.06 12.80 46.71
CA SER A 647 23.09 13.37 47.67
C SER A 647 23.18 14.88 47.91
N GLY A 648 24.03 15.60 47.18
CA GLY A 648 24.27 17.03 47.39
C GLY A 648 23.23 17.96 46.73
N SER A 649 23.36 19.26 47.03
CA SER A 649 22.58 20.32 46.40
C SER A 649 23.45 21.52 46.17
N THR A 650 23.43 22.07 44.95
CA THR A 650 24.26 23.22 44.56
C THR A 650 23.39 24.34 43.99
N PRO A 651 23.70 25.62 44.32
CA PRO A 651 23.01 26.77 43.73
C PRO A 651 23.11 26.76 42.20
N VAL A 652 22.02 27.05 41.52
CA VAL A 652 21.97 27.10 40.06
C VAL A 652 22.98 28.10 39.49
N LYS A 653 23.25 29.18 40.21
CA LYS A 653 24.23 30.21 39.81
C LYS A 653 25.65 29.62 39.80
N GLU A 654 26.04 28.89 40.82
CA GLU A 654 27.36 28.24 40.92
C GLU A 654 27.57 27.17 39.87
N LEU A 655 26.56 26.32 39.62
CA LEU A 655 26.58 25.32 38.53
C LEU A 655 26.75 26.01 37.17
N TRP A 656 26.06 27.12 36.93
CA TRP A 656 26.15 27.88 35.70
C TRP A 656 27.52 28.52 35.50
N GLU A 657 28.09 29.11 36.53
CA GLU A 657 29.42 29.70 36.50
C GLU A 657 30.53 28.67 36.23
N SER A 658 30.46 27.51 36.89
CA SER A 658 31.34 26.39 36.64
C SER A 658 31.21 25.87 35.20
N PHE A 659 29.98 25.68 34.71
CA PHE A 659 29.72 25.26 33.35
C PHE A 659 30.30 26.23 32.31
N VAL A 660 30.09 27.53 32.49
CA VAL A 660 30.59 28.55 31.55
C VAL A 660 32.11 28.57 31.52
N LYS A 661 32.76 28.50 32.71
CA LYS A 661 34.26 28.46 32.80
C LYS A 661 34.81 27.23 32.08
N TRP A 662 34.28 26.05 32.34
CA TRP A 662 34.68 24.81 31.70
C TRP A 662 34.45 24.85 30.19
N ALA A 663 33.26 25.23 29.77
CA ALA A 663 32.88 25.23 28.34
C ALA A 663 33.69 26.28 27.54
N ASP A 664 34.12 27.37 28.12
CA ASP A 664 35.03 28.34 27.47
C ASP A 664 36.44 27.75 27.30
N THR A 665 36.95 27.06 28.35
CA THR A 665 38.23 26.37 28.30
C THR A 665 38.27 25.26 27.26
N GLU A 666 37.19 24.48 27.12
CA GLU A 666 37.05 23.35 26.17
C GLU A 666 36.62 23.80 24.78
N GLY A 667 36.56 25.11 24.52
CA GLY A 667 36.28 25.64 23.16
C GLY A 667 34.82 25.63 22.76
N HIS A 668 33.89 25.42 23.70
CA HIS A 668 32.45 25.42 23.48
C HIS A 668 31.81 26.82 23.50
N GLY A 669 32.59 27.89 23.26
CA GLY A 669 32.12 29.28 23.36
C GLY A 669 30.90 29.63 22.49
N ARG A 670 30.68 28.94 21.36
CA ARG A 670 29.45 29.09 20.57
C ARG A 670 28.21 28.53 21.26
N PHE A 671 28.34 27.44 21.98
CA PHE A 671 27.26 26.81 22.74
C PHE A 671 26.81 27.73 23.88
N ILE A 672 27.78 28.36 24.57
CA ILE A 672 27.53 29.33 25.64
C ILE A 672 26.70 30.51 25.13
N LYS A 673 26.99 31.05 23.92
CA LYS A 673 26.25 32.18 23.32
C LYS A 673 24.79 31.84 23.02
N GLN A 674 24.45 30.59 22.85
CA GLN A 674 23.09 30.11 22.58
C GLN A 674 22.35 29.60 23.82
N MET A 675 23.07 29.53 24.98
CA MET A 675 22.58 29.05 26.24
C MET A 675 22.44 30.20 27.22
N ASN A 676 21.45 30.13 28.12
CA ASN A 676 21.34 31.00 29.27
C ASN A 676 21.09 30.17 30.52
N SER A 677 21.32 30.75 31.71
CA SER A 677 21.17 30.08 33.01
C SER A 677 19.76 29.43 33.18
N ALA A 678 18.71 30.03 32.65
CA ALA A 678 17.35 29.48 32.74
C ALA A 678 17.16 28.21 31.87
N ARG A 679 17.74 28.19 30.64
CA ARG A 679 17.72 27.02 29.74
C ARG A 679 18.60 25.91 30.31
N PHE A 680 19.81 26.24 30.74
CA PHE A 680 20.73 25.33 31.43
C PHE A 680 20.07 24.66 32.64
N SER A 681 19.45 25.45 33.53
CA SER A 681 18.74 24.91 34.70
C SER A 681 17.60 23.97 34.29
N ARG A 682 16.82 24.28 33.24
CA ARG A 682 15.77 23.37 32.75
C ARG A 682 16.35 22.06 32.22
N ASP A 683 17.49 22.11 31.57
CA ASP A 683 18.16 20.92 31.01
C ASP A 683 18.66 20.00 32.16
N LEU A 684 19.27 20.57 33.19
CA LEU A 684 19.59 19.80 34.38
C LEU A 684 18.37 19.12 35.02
N GLY A 685 17.20 19.78 35.00
CA GLY A 685 15.95 19.18 35.43
C GLY A 685 15.51 17.99 34.61
N ARG A 686 15.66 18.05 33.29
CA ARG A 686 15.37 16.93 32.34
C ARG A 686 16.32 15.75 32.53
N ARG A 687 17.54 16.01 33.03
CA ARG A 687 18.56 15.00 33.32
C ARG A 687 18.41 14.34 34.70
N GLY A 688 17.33 14.64 35.43
CA GLY A 688 17.05 14.03 36.72
C GLY A 688 17.57 14.80 37.92
N TYR A 689 18.02 16.06 37.75
CA TYR A 689 18.43 16.93 38.85
C TYR A 689 17.28 17.89 39.22
N PRO A 690 16.39 17.53 40.16
CA PRO A 690 15.20 18.32 40.47
C PRO A 690 15.53 19.67 41.08
N ALA A 691 14.68 20.66 40.79
CA ALA A 691 14.81 21.98 41.37
C ALA A 691 14.24 22.02 42.81
N SER A 692 14.92 22.70 43.72
CA SER A 692 14.48 22.98 45.10
C SER A 692 14.84 24.41 45.47
N LYS A 693 14.39 24.84 46.66
CA LYS A 693 14.81 26.10 47.28
C LYS A 693 15.35 25.80 48.67
N ILE A 694 16.55 26.26 49.00
CA ILE A 694 17.16 26.20 50.31
C ILE A 694 17.53 27.62 50.70
N GLY A 695 16.99 28.10 51.81
CA GLY A 695 17.23 29.48 52.28
C GLY A 695 16.82 30.57 51.26
N GLY A 696 15.80 30.32 50.41
CA GLY A 696 15.36 31.26 49.36
C GLY A 696 16.15 31.17 48.06
N ILE A 697 17.29 30.43 48.03
CA ILE A 697 18.15 30.26 46.86
C ILE A 697 17.67 29.04 46.04
N ARG A 698 17.59 29.19 44.73
CA ARG A 698 17.28 28.06 43.79
C ARG A 698 18.49 27.14 43.69
N VAL A 699 18.31 25.87 44.00
CA VAL A 699 19.34 24.83 43.93
C VAL A 699 18.90 23.69 43.00
N ARG A 700 19.88 22.90 42.56
CA ARG A 700 19.67 21.57 41.95
C ARG A 700 20.11 20.50 42.93
N GLN A 701 19.25 19.49 43.17
CA GLN A 701 19.55 18.35 44.02
C GLN A 701 20.22 17.24 43.20
N GLY A 702 21.09 16.47 43.86
CA GLY A 702 21.76 15.33 43.25
C GLY A 702 23.02 15.66 42.44
N ILE A 703 23.47 16.93 42.43
CA ILE A 703 24.65 17.37 41.68
C ILE A 703 25.42 18.42 42.46
N GLN A 704 26.75 18.27 42.48
CA GLN A 704 27.70 19.21 43.11
C GLN A 704 28.89 19.42 42.19
N THR A 705 29.40 20.65 42.08
CA THR A 705 30.68 20.92 41.44
C THR A 705 31.83 20.28 42.22
N LYS A 706 32.77 19.62 41.50
CA LYS A 706 34.03 19.16 42.12
C LYS A 706 34.80 20.40 42.59
N THR A 707 35.06 20.51 43.88
CA THR A 707 35.88 21.59 44.43
C THR A 707 37.30 21.41 43.91
N GLU A 708 37.87 22.38 43.20
CA GLU A 708 39.31 22.40 42.90
C GLU A 708 40.04 22.32 44.23
N MET A 709 40.78 21.26 44.49
CA MET A 709 41.75 21.27 45.60
C MET A 709 42.80 22.34 45.25
N PRO A 710 43.09 23.27 46.15
CA PRO A 710 44.14 24.24 45.87
C PRO A 710 45.42 23.47 45.65
N GLU A 711 46.08 23.74 44.45
CA GLU A 711 47.43 23.31 44.24
C GLU A 711 48.28 23.93 45.36
N TYR A 712 48.76 23.11 46.26
CA TYR A 712 49.85 23.53 47.14
C TYR A 712 51.10 23.66 46.34
N PRO A 713 51.73 24.85 46.22
CA PRO A 713 53.04 24.98 45.57
C PRO A 713 54.08 24.23 46.45
N PHE A 714 54.71 23.20 45.91
CA PHE A 714 55.93 22.62 46.45
C PHE A 714 57.11 23.50 46.11
#